data_2fffeb4d439626297466f2db9a12f57c
#
_entry.id   2fffeb4d439626297466f2db9a12f57c
#
_cell.length_a   1.000
_cell.length_b   1.000
_cell.length_c   1.000
_cell.angle_alpha   90.00
_cell.angle_beta   90.00
_cell.angle_gamma   90.00
#
_symmetry.space_group_name_H-M   'P 1'
#
loop_
_entity.id
_entity.type
_entity.pdbx_description
1 polymer ?
#
loop_
_entity_poly.entity_id
_entity_poly.type
_entity_poly.pdbx_seq_one_letter_code
_entity_poly.pdbx_strand_id
1 'polypeptide(L)'
;MKIIKRNGSEAVFDITKIISAITKANKVVPEAQRLTKQQIIEISDHVQEVCYARGHAMNVEEIQDIVEDAIMATGAYEVARKYITYRYVQSLKRTHNTTDDKILSLIECNNEEVKQENSNKNPTVNSVQRDYMAGEVSKDLTMRMLLPPEIVKAHEEGIIHFHDADYYAQHMHNCDLVNLDDMLQNGTVISGTLIEKPHSFSTACNIATQIIAQVASSQYGGQSISLTHLAPFVDVSRKKIRRDVEAEMKDLGIDPGEEKISEIVEKRLREEIKRGVQTIQYQVVTLMTTNGQAPFITVFMYLNEAGDTQRLKSDLAIVIEEMLRQRYQGVKNEAGVWITPAFPKLIYVLEDDNIYEGQPYYYLTKLAAKCTAKRMVPDYISEKKLLEYKVDANGEGHCFTCMGCRSFLTPYIDENGKPKYYGRFNQGVVTINLVDVALSSGGDFDKFWQLFDERLELCHKALMCRHNRLKGTLSDAAPILWQYGALARLKKGEPIDKLLYGGYSTISLGYAGLYECCKYMTGKSHTAPAAKPFALHVMQHMNDACAKWKNQHNIDFSLYGTPLESTTYKFAKCLQKRFGVVPGITDRNYITNSYHVHVTEHIDAFTKLKFESEFQKLSPGGAISYVEVPNMQDNLEAVIKVMQFIYENIMYAELNTKSDYCQVCGYDGEIQIVPEDGKLVWECPKCHNRDQNKLNVARRTCGYIGTQFWNQGRTAEIKDRVLHL
;
A
#
# COMPACT_ATOMS: atom_id res chain seq x y z
N MET A 1 31.99 5.97 2.22
CA MET A 1 30.64 6.14 1.65
C MET A 1 30.33 4.98 0.71
N LYS A 2 29.12 4.44 0.77
CA LYS A 2 28.64 3.45 -0.19
C LYS A 2 27.92 4.14 -1.36
N ILE A 3 27.98 3.54 -2.53
CA ILE A 3 27.30 3.98 -3.75
C ILE A 3 26.42 2.84 -4.29
N ILE A 4 25.39 3.19 -5.00
CA ILE A 4 24.51 2.24 -5.67
C ILE A 4 24.92 2.16 -7.14
N LYS A 5 25.38 0.99 -7.57
CA LYS A 5 25.68 0.73 -8.97
C LYS A 5 24.40 0.74 -9.81
N ARG A 6 24.56 0.82 -11.14
CA ARG A 6 23.43 0.82 -12.09
C ARG A 6 22.53 -0.42 -12.02
N ASN A 7 23.09 -1.55 -11.61
CA ASN A 7 22.36 -2.80 -11.40
C ASN A 7 21.73 -2.90 -10.00
N GLY A 8 21.69 -1.82 -9.23
CA GLY A 8 21.16 -1.78 -7.88
C GLY A 8 22.09 -2.31 -6.77
N SER A 9 23.23 -2.93 -7.12
CA SER A 9 24.17 -3.44 -6.12
C SER A 9 24.97 -2.32 -5.45
N GLU A 10 25.30 -2.51 -4.17
CA GLU A 10 26.16 -1.58 -3.45
C GLU A 10 27.64 -1.81 -3.73
N ALA A 11 28.40 -0.71 -3.70
CA ALA A 11 29.86 -0.74 -3.73
C ALA A 11 30.42 0.38 -2.87
N VAL A 12 31.68 0.26 -2.47
CA VAL A 12 32.41 1.36 -1.82
C VAL A 12 32.72 2.43 -2.88
N PHE A 13 32.57 3.70 -2.51
CA PHE A 13 32.96 4.82 -3.35
C PHE A 13 34.48 4.75 -3.61
N ASP A 14 34.87 4.84 -4.89
CA ASP A 14 36.25 4.71 -5.35
C ASP A 14 36.58 5.86 -6.28
N ILE A 15 37.28 6.87 -5.77
CA ILE A 15 37.67 8.06 -6.49
C ILE A 15 38.56 7.75 -7.71
N THR A 16 39.30 6.63 -7.66
CA THR A 16 40.21 6.25 -8.77
C THR A 16 39.45 5.96 -10.06
N LYS A 17 38.20 5.54 -9.97
CA LYS A 17 37.32 5.34 -11.11
C LYS A 17 36.93 6.66 -11.76
N ILE A 18 36.71 7.72 -10.99
CA ILE A 18 36.45 9.08 -11.51
C ILE A 18 37.67 9.60 -12.21
N ILE A 19 38.85 9.55 -11.57
CA ILE A 19 40.13 9.95 -12.16
C ILE A 19 40.38 9.21 -13.47
N SER A 20 40.17 7.89 -13.50
CA SER A 20 40.35 7.07 -14.70
C SER A 20 39.39 7.48 -15.83
N ALA A 21 38.10 7.75 -15.49
CA ALA A 21 37.09 8.14 -16.47
C ALA A 21 37.40 9.51 -17.11
N ILE A 22 37.76 10.51 -16.30
CA ILE A 22 38.16 11.84 -16.77
C ILE A 22 39.44 11.74 -17.61
N THR A 23 40.45 10.98 -17.14
CA THR A 23 41.71 10.77 -17.88
C THR A 23 41.46 10.15 -19.25
N LYS A 24 40.56 9.18 -19.39
CA LYS A 24 40.20 8.59 -20.68
C LYS A 24 39.58 9.60 -21.63
N ALA A 25 38.65 10.43 -21.15
CA ALA A 25 38.05 11.50 -21.93
C ALA A 25 39.07 12.56 -22.35
N ASN A 26 39.98 12.89 -21.44
CA ASN A 26 41.07 13.87 -21.68
C ASN A 26 42.05 13.42 -22.75
N LYS A 27 42.38 12.12 -22.83
CA LYS A 27 43.34 11.57 -23.81
C LYS A 27 42.92 11.72 -25.27
N VAL A 28 41.59 11.75 -25.54
CA VAL A 28 41.06 11.86 -26.91
C VAL A 28 40.82 13.31 -27.36
N VAL A 29 41.20 14.29 -26.53
CA VAL A 29 41.12 15.73 -26.83
C VAL A 29 42.47 16.23 -27.31
N PRO A 30 42.51 17.21 -28.24
CA PRO A 30 43.77 17.83 -28.67
C PRO A 30 44.63 18.34 -27.50
N GLU A 31 45.93 18.20 -27.56
CA GLU A 31 46.85 18.44 -26.44
C GLU A 31 46.73 19.85 -25.83
N ALA A 32 46.50 20.86 -26.65
CA ALA A 32 46.31 22.25 -26.24
C ALA A 32 45.03 22.50 -25.42
N GLN A 33 44.07 21.55 -25.41
CA GLN A 33 42.77 21.66 -24.72
C GLN A 33 42.62 20.62 -23.61
N ARG A 34 43.71 19.90 -23.29
CA ARG A 34 43.69 18.89 -22.22
C ARG A 34 43.80 19.50 -20.84
N LEU A 35 43.10 18.88 -19.91
CA LEU A 35 43.32 19.08 -18.49
C LEU A 35 44.69 18.53 -18.06
N THR A 36 45.36 19.21 -17.17
CA THR A 36 46.56 18.70 -16.50
C THR A 36 46.20 17.59 -15.50
N LYS A 37 47.17 16.79 -15.10
CA LYS A 37 46.97 15.77 -14.07
C LYS A 37 46.48 16.36 -12.77
N GLN A 38 46.99 17.54 -12.40
CA GLN A 38 46.59 18.23 -11.17
C GLN A 38 45.11 18.66 -11.22
N GLN A 39 44.68 19.26 -12.33
CA GLN A 39 43.27 19.65 -12.51
C GLN A 39 42.31 18.44 -12.47
N ILE A 40 42.72 17.28 -13.01
CA ILE A 40 41.90 16.05 -12.93
C ILE A 40 41.74 15.59 -11.48
N ILE A 41 42.81 15.69 -10.68
CA ILE A 41 42.74 15.36 -9.23
C ILE A 41 41.83 16.36 -8.51
N GLU A 42 42.00 17.64 -8.72
CA GLU A 42 41.16 18.69 -8.09
C GLU A 42 39.68 18.55 -8.41
N ILE A 43 39.34 18.23 -9.67
CA ILE A 43 37.96 17.93 -10.08
C ILE A 43 37.45 16.69 -9.33
N SER A 44 38.28 15.65 -9.25
CA SER A 44 37.85 14.39 -8.59
C SER A 44 37.69 14.55 -7.09
N ASP A 45 38.53 15.34 -6.43
CA ASP A 45 38.45 15.66 -5.01
C ASP A 45 37.17 16.50 -4.72
N HIS A 46 36.90 17.49 -5.57
CA HIS A 46 35.68 18.28 -5.49
C HIS A 46 34.41 17.41 -5.63
N VAL A 47 34.38 16.49 -6.61
CA VAL A 47 33.28 15.54 -6.76
C VAL A 47 33.12 14.68 -5.52
N GLN A 48 34.21 14.21 -4.94
CA GLN A 48 34.19 13.45 -3.70
C GLN A 48 33.58 14.26 -2.55
N GLU A 49 34.01 15.52 -2.37
CA GLU A 49 33.48 16.41 -1.34
C GLU A 49 31.97 16.62 -1.49
N VAL A 50 31.51 16.91 -2.71
CA VAL A 50 30.08 17.07 -3.02
C VAL A 50 29.30 15.81 -2.71
N CYS A 51 29.84 14.65 -3.09
CA CYS A 51 29.22 13.36 -2.81
C CYS A 51 29.10 13.09 -1.30
N TYR A 52 30.14 13.37 -0.52
CA TYR A 52 30.10 13.20 0.94
C TYR A 52 29.14 14.20 1.62
N ALA A 53 29.07 15.44 1.12
CA ALA A 53 28.18 16.47 1.67
C ALA A 53 26.68 16.15 1.50
N ARG A 54 26.31 15.31 0.53
CA ARG A 54 24.90 14.92 0.32
C ARG A 54 24.36 13.92 1.35
N GLY A 55 25.20 13.27 2.16
CA GLY A 55 24.81 12.51 3.34
C GLY A 55 23.97 11.24 3.11
N HIS A 56 23.82 10.80 1.83
CA HIS A 56 23.13 9.56 1.47
C HIS A 56 23.90 8.76 0.43
N ALA A 57 23.56 7.47 0.29
CA ALA A 57 24.18 6.62 -0.73
C ALA A 57 23.69 7.04 -2.12
N MET A 58 24.59 7.55 -2.95
CA MET A 58 24.30 8.06 -4.29
C MET A 58 24.38 6.96 -5.34
N ASN A 59 23.57 7.06 -6.38
CA ASN A 59 23.72 6.19 -7.53
C ASN A 59 24.83 6.68 -8.48
N VAL A 60 25.34 5.79 -9.34
CA VAL A 60 26.46 6.10 -10.25
C VAL A 60 26.08 7.20 -11.25
N GLU A 61 24.83 7.33 -11.67
CA GLU A 61 24.42 8.38 -12.61
C GLU A 61 24.45 9.77 -11.95
N GLU A 62 23.99 9.88 -10.70
CA GLU A 62 24.08 11.14 -9.93
C GLU A 62 25.55 11.58 -9.75
N ILE A 63 26.45 10.62 -9.50
CA ILE A 63 27.89 10.92 -9.39
C ILE A 63 28.43 11.39 -10.74
N GLN A 64 28.02 10.79 -11.84
CA GLN A 64 28.46 11.19 -13.17
C GLN A 64 27.94 12.57 -13.59
N ASP A 65 26.72 12.94 -13.18
CA ASP A 65 26.19 14.29 -13.39
C ASP A 65 27.09 15.32 -12.68
N ILE A 66 27.47 15.05 -11.43
CA ILE A 66 28.40 15.92 -10.67
C ILE A 66 29.78 16.01 -11.36
N VAL A 67 30.28 14.90 -11.91
CA VAL A 67 31.56 14.90 -12.67
C VAL A 67 31.45 15.77 -13.91
N GLU A 68 30.37 15.70 -14.67
CA GLU A 68 30.12 16.53 -15.85
C GLU A 68 30.10 18.01 -15.50
N ASP A 69 29.33 18.38 -14.47
CA ASP A 69 29.23 19.75 -13.99
C ASP A 69 30.61 20.28 -13.52
N ALA A 70 31.36 19.46 -12.78
CA ALA A 70 32.69 19.83 -12.30
C ALA A 70 33.70 20.03 -13.44
N ILE A 71 33.68 19.21 -14.48
CA ILE A 71 34.51 19.41 -15.66
C ILE A 71 34.12 20.69 -16.42
N MET A 72 32.79 20.91 -16.60
CA MET A 72 32.31 22.13 -17.28
C MET A 72 32.67 23.40 -16.51
N ALA A 73 32.62 23.38 -15.18
CA ALA A 73 32.99 24.51 -14.33
C ALA A 73 34.47 24.94 -14.49
N THR A 74 35.37 24.04 -14.93
CA THR A 74 36.77 24.39 -15.21
C THR A 74 36.96 25.05 -16.57
N GLY A 75 35.92 25.18 -17.40
CA GLY A 75 35.99 25.68 -18.77
C GLY A 75 36.58 24.69 -19.79
N ALA A 76 36.85 23.44 -19.40
CA ALA A 76 37.37 22.39 -20.28
C ALA A 76 36.27 21.74 -21.12
N TYR A 77 35.55 22.53 -21.92
CA TYR A 77 34.34 22.11 -22.63
C TYR A 77 34.55 20.95 -23.61
N GLU A 78 35.71 20.84 -24.24
CA GLU A 78 36.00 19.71 -25.16
C GLU A 78 36.18 18.41 -24.37
N VAL A 79 36.78 18.45 -23.19
CA VAL A 79 36.89 17.28 -22.31
C VAL A 79 35.51 16.88 -21.79
N ALA A 80 34.71 17.85 -21.36
CA ALA A 80 33.30 17.62 -20.93
C ALA A 80 32.49 16.99 -22.06
N ARG A 81 32.59 17.53 -23.30
CA ARG A 81 31.88 16.97 -24.48
C ARG A 81 32.26 15.51 -24.74
N LYS A 82 33.58 15.20 -24.68
CA LYS A 82 34.04 13.81 -24.86
C LYS A 82 33.61 12.89 -23.76
N TYR A 83 33.55 13.38 -22.52
CA TYR A 83 33.07 12.63 -21.38
C TYR A 83 31.56 12.32 -21.50
N ILE A 84 30.73 13.31 -21.80
CA ILE A 84 29.28 13.19 -22.02
C ILE A 84 29.00 12.26 -23.22
N THR A 85 29.72 12.45 -24.36
CA THR A 85 29.53 11.59 -25.53
C THR A 85 29.90 10.13 -25.22
N TYR A 86 30.99 9.90 -24.51
CA TYR A 86 31.39 8.56 -24.09
C TYR A 86 30.33 7.92 -23.17
N ARG A 87 29.87 8.67 -22.18
CA ARG A 87 28.80 8.25 -21.28
C ARG A 87 27.52 7.89 -22.06
N TYR A 88 27.12 8.73 -23.01
CA TYR A 88 25.96 8.49 -23.87
C TYR A 88 26.12 7.23 -24.73
N VAL A 89 27.23 7.05 -25.39
CA VAL A 89 27.53 5.84 -26.20
C VAL A 89 27.53 4.59 -25.31
N GLN A 90 28.11 4.66 -24.11
CA GLN A 90 28.09 3.55 -23.17
C GLN A 90 26.67 3.31 -22.61
N SER A 91 25.86 4.36 -22.45
CA SER A 91 24.46 4.23 -22.11
C SER A 91 23.69 3.51 -23.20
N LEU A 92 23.84 3.88 -24.46
CA LEU A 92 23.20 3.19 -25.58
C LEU A 92 23.62 1.72 -25.69
N LYS A 93 24.90 1.40 -25.50
CA LYS A 93 25.40 0.00 -25.49
C LYS A 93 24.79 -0.80 -24.32
N ARG A 94 24.56 -0.16 -23.18
CA ARG A 94 23.94 -0.78 -21.99
C ARG A 94 22.44 -0.94 -22.10
N THR A 95 21.76 -0.04 -22.82
CA THR A 95 20.30 -0.14 -23.04
C THR A 95 19.92 -1.47 -23.73
N HIS A 96 20.86 -2.10 -24.44
CA HIS A 96 20.69 -3.44 -24.98
C HIS A 96 20.83 -4.58 -23.95
N ASN A 97 21.42 -4.34 -22.74
CA ASN A 97 21.70 -5.40 -21.75
C ASN A 97 21.28 -5.06 -20.31
N THR A 98 20.53 -3.96 -20.08
CA THR A 98 20.16 -3.54 -18.71
C THR A 98 19.25 -4.51 -18.00
N THR A 99 18.35 -5.19 -18.71
CA THR A 99 17.43 -6.19 -18.12
C THR A 99 18.22 -7.41 -17.65
N ASP A 100 19.19 -7.89 -18.42
CA ASP A 100 20.04 -9.02 -18.04
C ASP A 100 20.88 -8.72 -16.79
N ASP A 101 21.48 -7.53 -16.72
CA ASP A 101 22.27 -7.10 -15.56
C ASP A 101 21.40 -6.97 -14.29
N LYS A 102 20.19 -6.47 -14.42
CA LYS A 102 19.23 -6.41 -13.30
C LYS A 102 18.82 -7.80 -12.84
N ILE A 103 18.47 -8.69 -13.77
CA ILE A 103 18.11 -10.08 -13.46
C ILE A 103 19.27 -10.79 -12.76
N LEU A 104 20.50 -10.64 -13.24
CA LEU A 104 21.69 -11.24 -12.59
C LEU A 104 21.88 -10.70 -11.18
N SER A 105 21.72 -9.38 -10.98
CA SER A 105 21.84 -8.77 -9.64
C SER A 105 20.74 -9.23 -8.66
N LEU A 106 19.55 -9.55 -9.18
CA LEU A 106 18.48 -10.16 -8.39
C LEU A 106 18.85 -11.58 -7.93
N ILE A 107 19.37 -12.40 -8.86
CA ILE A 107 19.79 -13.78 -8.56
C ILE A 107 20.94 -13.79 -7.54
N GLU A 108 21.89 -12.88 -7.67
CA GLU A 108 23.00 -12.72 -6.75
C GLU A 108 22.64 -12.06 -5.41
N CYS A 109 21.36 -11.66 -5.21
CA CYS A 109 20.85 -10.96 -4.02
C CYS A 109 21.62 -9.68 -3.69
N ASN A 110 22.17 -8.98 -4.66
CA ASN A 110 22.95 -7.75 -4.47
C ASN A 110 22.27 -6.47 -5.02
N ASN A 111 21.00 -6.57 -5.45
CA ASN A 111 20.18 -5.44 -5.89
C ASN A 111 19.48 -4.78 -4.71
N GLU A 112 20.03 -3.69 -4.19
CA GLU A 112 19.48 -2.99 -3.02
C GLU A 112 18.17 -2.25 -3.30
N GLU A 113 17.92 -1.80 -4.54
CA GLU A 113 16.66 -1.14 -4.88
C GLU A 113 15.50 -2.12 -4.80
N VAL A 114 15.67 -3.32 -5.34
CA VAL A 114 14.64 -4.37 -5.31
C VAL A 114 14.46 -4.93 -3.90
N LYS A 115 15.54 -5.13 -3.14
CA LYS A 115 15.44 -5.57 -1.74
C LYS A 115 14.56 -4.66 -0.88
N GLN A 116 14.48 -3.38 -1.23
CA GLN A 116 13.77 -2.35 -0.47
C GLN A 116 12.45 -1.90 -1.14
N GLU A 117 12.04 -2.51 -2.24
CA GLU A 117 10.82 -2.14 -2.97
C GLU A 117 9.55 -2.50 -2.18
N ASN A 118 9.55 -3.66 -1.54
CA ASN A 118 8.43 -4.14 -0.72
C ASN A 118 8.92 -4.69 0.62
N SER A 119 8.49 -4.08 1.71
CA SER A 119 8.92 -4.45 3.08
C SER A 119 8.49 -5.86 3.52
N ASN A 120 7.61 -6.53 2.79
CA ASN A 120 7.09 -7.86 3.13
C ASN A 120 7.54 -8.97 2.16
N LYS A 121 8.37 -8.65 1.14
CA LYS A 121 8.95 -9.62 0.21
C LYS A 121 10.42 -9.88 0.55
N ASN A 122 10.77 -11.14 0.87
CA ASN A 122 12.16 -11.52 1.12
C ASN A 122 12.88 -11.87 -0.20
N PRO A 123 13.80 -11.03 -0.70
CA PRO A 123 14.45 -11.22 -1.99
C PRO A 123 15.44 -12.39 -2.04
N THR A 124 15.75 -13.03 -0.91
CA THR A 124 16.65 -14.21 -0.88
C THR A 124 15.91 -15.52 -1.13
N VAL A 125 14.58 -15.51 -1.11
CA VAL A 125 13.76 -16.70 -1.32
C VAL A 125 13.56 -16.96 -2.82
N ASN A 126 13.83 -18.17 -3.29
CA ASN A 126 13.80 -18.53 -4.72
C ASN A 126 12.48 -18.19 -5.44
N SER A 127 11.34 -18.40 -4.81
CA SER A 127 10.04 -18.05 -5.39
C SER A 127 9.85 -16.54 -5.55
N VAL A 128 10.36 -15.77 -4.58
CA VAL A 128 10.35 -14.29 -4.64
C VAL A 128 11.29 -13.78 -5.74
N GLN A 129 12.49 -14.37 -5.86
CA GLN A 129 13.42 -14.01 -6.94
C GLN A 129 12.79 -14.27 -8.32
N ARG A 130 12.08 -15.38 -8.47
CA ARG A 130 11.39 -15.71 -9.73
C ARG A 130 10.30 -14.68 -10.06
N ASP A 131 9.54 -14.24 -9.09
CA ASP A 131 8.53 -13.18 -9.25
C ASP A 131 9.18 -11.85 -9.66
N TYR A 132 10.25 -11.44 -8.97
CA TYR A 132 11.00 -10.24 -9.34
C TYR A 132 11.61 -10.30 -10.74
N MET A 133 12.14 -11.46 -11.16
CA MET A 133 12.65 -11.64 -12.52
C MET A 133 11.53 -11.47 -13.55
N ALA A 134 10.37 -12.07 -13.32
CA ALA A 134 9.21 -11.90 -14.19
C ALA A 134 8.73 -10.44 -14.23
N GLY A 135 8.74 -9.77 -13.08
CA GLY A 135 8.41 -8.36 -12.95
C GLY A 135 9.35 -7.45 -13.74
N GLU A 136 10.68 -7.64 -13.66
CA GLU A 136 11.64 -6.84 -14.42
C GLU A 136 11.49 -7.03 -15.93
N VAL A 137 11.26 -8.25 -16.41
CA VAL A 137 10.99 -8.50 -17.84
C VAL A 137 9.69 -7.82 -18.28
N SER A 138 8.62 -7.95 -17.49
CA SER A 138 7.33 -7.31 -17.78
C SER A 138 7.44 -5.78 -17.78
N LYS A 139 8.17 -5.20 -16.81
CA LYS A 139 8.43 -3.75 -16.72
C LYS A 139 9.22 -3.22 -17.91
N ASP A 140 10.26 -3.94 -18.34
CA ASP A 140 11.02 -3.58 -19.55
C ASP A 140 10.13 -3.56 -20.79
N LEU A 141 9.33 -4.61 -21.00
CA LEU A 141 8.35 -4.65 -22.10
C LEU A 141 7.33 -3.51 -22.02
N THR A 142 6.83 -3.22 -20.83
CA THR A 142 5.86 -2.15 -20.59
C THR A 142 6.44 -0.80 -20.98
N MET A 143 7.63 -0.46 -20.49
CA MET A 143 8.26 0.83 -20.69
C MET A 143 8.79 0.99 -22.12
N ARG A 144 9.31 -0.07 -22.73
CA ARG A 144 9.94 0.00 -24.05
C ARG A 144 8.96 -0.15 -25.21
N MET A 145 7.87 -0.91 -25.04
CA MET A 145 7.01 -1.33 -26.14
C MET A 145 5.52 -1.01 -25.97
N LEU A 146 5.00 -1.01 -24.74
CA LEU A 146 3.55 -1.01 -24.51
C LEU A 146 2.98 0.36 -24.15
N LEU A 147 3.76 1.21 -23.49
CA LEU A 147 3.34 2.56 -23.15
C LEU A 147 3.81 3.60 -24.18
N PRO A 148 3.00 4.66 -24.42
CA PRO A 148 3.42 5.80 -25.22
C PRO A 148 4.70 6.46 -24.67
N PRO A 149 5.63 6.92 -25.51
CA PRO A 149 6.90 7.51 -25.06
C PRO A 149 6.75 8.69 -24.11
N GLU A 150 5.73 9.53 -24.29
CA GLU A 150 5.45 10.66 -23.39
C GLU A 150 5.08 10.22 -21.98
N ILE A 151 4.36 9.11 -21.83
CA ILE A 151 4.02 8.54 -20.53
C ILE A 151 5.26 7.93 -19.85
N VAL A 152 6.07 7.21 -20.60
CA VAL A 152 7.34 6.65 -20.13
C VAL A 152 8.26 7.76 -19.62
N LYS A 153 8.46 8.81 -20.43
CA LYS A 153 9.26 9.96 -20.05
C LYS A 153 8.76 10.64 -18.78
N ALA A 154 7.45 10.91 -18.71
CA ALA A 154 6.83 11.52 -17.53
C ALA A 154 6.97 10.66 -16.27
N HIS A 155 6.93 9.33 -16.40
CA HIS A 155 7.17 8.39 -15.30
C HIS A 155 8.62 8.37 -14.85
N GLU A 156 9.58 8.38 -15.79
CA GLU A 156 11.02 8.37 -15.49
C GLU A 156 11.48 9.70 -14.86
N GLU A 157 10.95 10.82 -15.32
CA GLU A 157 11.22 12.16 -14.79
C GLU A 157 10.53 12.44 -13.45
N GLY A 158 9.64 11.54 -12.99
CA GLY A 158 8.88 11.69 -11.74
C GLY A 158 7.80 12.76 -11.78
N ILE A 159 7.33 13.12 -12.97
CA ILE A 159 6.17 14.02 -13.17
C ILE A 159 4.88 13.32 -12.78
N ILE A 160 4.75 12.06 -13.20
CA ILE A 160 3.72 11.12 -12.80
C ILE A 160 4.35 9.81 -12.36
N HIS A 161 3.58 8.95 -11.69
CA HIS A 161 3.97 7.58 -11.44
C HIS A 161 2.90 6.63 -12.00
N PHE A 162 3.31 5.81 -12.96
CA PHE A 162 2.53 4.70 -13.48
C PHE A 162 2.77 3.51 -12.55
N HIS A 163 1.82 3.21 -11.65
CA HIS A 163 1.97 2.15 -10.66
C HIS A 163 2.04 0.76 -11.31
N ASP A 164 2.71 -0.19 -10.66
CA ASP A 164 2.69 -1.62 -11.00
C ASP A 164 2.94 -1.88 -12.50
N ALA A 165 3.95 -1.24 -13.06
CA ALA A 165 4.34 -1.38 -14.47
C ALA A 165 4.86 -2.79 -14.78
N ASP A 166 5.31 -3.50 -13.76
CA ASP A 166 5.74 -4.90 -13.77
C ASP A 166 4.60 -5.91 -13.98
N TYR A 167 3.35 -5.50 -13.76
CA TYR A 167 2.15 -6.32 -14.02
C TYR A 167 1.35 -5.85 -15.24
N TYR A 168 1.71 -4.70 -15.85
CA TYR A 168 0.94 -4.11 -16.94
C TYR A 168 0.96 -4.94 -18.24
N ALA A 169 2.04 -5.66 -18.51
CA ALA A 169 2.13 -6.52 -19.70
C ALA A 169 1.07 -7.62 -19.71
N GLN A 170 0.69 -8.12 -18.53
CA GLN A 170 -0.43 -9.05 -18.33
C GLN A 170 -1.75 -8.27 -18.31
N HIS A 171 -2.87 -8.95 -18.62
CA HIS A 171 -4.22 -8.39 -18.55
C HIS A 171 -4.76 -8.51 -17.10
N MET A 172 -4.06 -7.91 -16.15
CA MET A 172 -4.38 -7.95 -14.72
C MET A 172 -4.88 -6.58 -14.25
N HIS A 173 -5.81 -6.60 -13.30
CA HIS A 173 -6.31 -5.40 -12.64
C HIS A 173 -5.72 -5.28 -11.22
N ASN A 174 -6.05 -4.19 -10.52
CA ASN A 174 -5.45 -3.85 -9.24
C ASN A 174 -6.14 -4.57 -8.06
N CYS A 175 -7.12 -3.96 -7.43
CA CYS A 175 -7.68 -4.41 -6.14
C CYS A 175 -9.13 -4.90 -6.28
N ASP A 176 -9.56 -5.77 -5.35
CA ASP A 176 -10.86 -6.43 -5.37
C ASP A 176 -11.64 -6.30 -4.06
N LEU A 177 -12.98 -6.19 -4.17
CA LEU A 177 -13.92 -6.61 -3.14
C LEU A 177 -14.50 -7.98 -3.54
N VAL A 178 -14.00 -9.02 -2.91
CA VAL A 178 -14.37 -10.40 -3.25
C VAL A 178 -15.79 -10.71 -2.80
N ASN A 179 -16.62 -11.21 -3.70
CA ASN A 179 -17.97 -11.67 -3.37
C ASN A 179 -17.93 -13.10 -2.80
N LEU A 180 -17.38 -13.20 -1.59
CA LEU A 180 -17.24 -14.48 -0.90
C LEU A 180 -18.59 -15.10 -0.58
N ASP A 181 -19.66 -14.32 -0.38
CA ASP A 181 -21.00 -14.82 -0.16
C ASP A 181 -21.51 -15.62 -1.36
N ASP A 182 -21.41 -15.04 -2.57
CA ASP A 182 -21.81 -15.74 -3.79
C ASP A 182 -21.05 -17.06 -3.97
N MET A 183 -19.73 -17.02 -3.75
CA MET A 183 -18.87 -18.22 -3.93
C MET A 183 -19.20 -19.33 -2.93
N LEU A 184 -19.50 -18.99 -1.68
CA LEU A 184 -19.82 -19.95 -0.64
C LEU A 184 -21.27 -20.47 -0.73
N GLN A 185 -22.23 -19.63 -1.11
CA GLN A 185 -23.64 -20.02 -1.20
C GLN A 185 -23.94 -20.81 -2.48
N ASN A 186 -23.33 -20.44 -3.61
CA ASN A 186 -23.62 -21.01 -4.92
C ASN A 186 -22.54 -21.98 -5.42
N GLY A 187 -21.48 -22.16 -4.61
CA GLY A 187 -20.30 -22.94 -5.02
C GLY A 187 -19.37 -22.18 -5.94
N THR A 188 -18.18 -22.69 -6.09
CA THR A 188 -17.12 -22.13 -6.93
C THR A 188 -16.25 -23.24 -7.53
N VAL A 189 -15.29 -22.89 -8.41
CA VAL A 189 -14.34 -23.84 -8.96
C VAL A 189 -12.91 -23.35 -8.66
N ILE A 190 -12.11 -24.22 -8.06
CA ILE A 190 -10.70 -23.93 -7.75
C ILE A 190 -9.84 -24.98 -8.45
N SER A 191 -8.94 -24.53 -9.32
CA SER A 191 -8.04 -25.41 -10.09
C SER A 191 -8.78 -26.56 -10.80
N GLY A 192 -9.95 -26.26 -11.38
CA GLY A 192 -10.77 -27.24 -12.10
C GLY A 192 -11.62 -28.15 -11.22
N THR A 193 -11.56 -28.00 -9.89
CA THR A 193 -12.35 -28.78 -8.93
C THR A 193 -13.56 -27.99 -8.45
N LEU A 194 -14.75 -28.59 -8.57
CA LEU A 194 -15.98 -28.01 -8.03
C LEU A 194 -15.94 -28.02 -6.49
N ILE A 195 -16.16 -26.88 -5.91
CA ILE A 195 -16.30 -26.68 -4.46
C ILE A 195 -17.76 -26.33 -4.19
N GLU A 196 -18.46 -27.24 -3.56
CA GLU A 196 -19.86 -27.05 -3.20
C GLU A 196 -20.01 -26.17 -1.96
N LYS A 197 -21.25 -25.76 -1.68
CA LYS A 197 -21.61 -25.00 -0.48
C LYS A 197 -21.12 -25.70 0.79
N PRO A 198 -20.40 -25.01 1.70
CA PRO A 198 -19.91 -25.59 2.94
C PRO A 198 -21.02 -26.06 3.87
N HIS A 199 -20.78 -27.16 4.58
CA HIS A 199 -21.69 -27.74 5.57
C HIS A 199 -21.24 -27.45 7.02
N SER A 200 -20.27 -26.55 7.23
CA SER A 200 -19.84 -26.09 8.53
C SER A 200 -19.07 -24.78 8.44
N PHE A 201 -18.96 -24.07 9.55
CA PHE A 201 -18.20 -22.83 9.66
C PHE A 201 -16.70 -23.07 9.38
N SER A 202 -16.12 -24.12 9.96
CA SER A 202 -14.69 -24.42 9.76
C SER A 202 -14.40 -24.80 8.29
N THR A 203 -15.31 -25.48 7.61
CA THR A 203 -15.16 -25.76 6.17
C THR A 203 -15.26 -24.46 5.36
N ALA A 204 -16.20 -23.58 5.71
CA ALA A 204 -16.33 -22.27 5.04
C ALA A 204 -15.05 -21.44 5.20
N CYS A 205 -14.45 -21.40 6.39
CA CYS A 205 -13.18 -20.71 6.64
C CYS A 205 -12.02 -21.30 5.81
N ASN A 206 -11.96 -22.64 5.70
CA ASN A 206 -10.92 -23.29 4.90
C ASN A 206 -11.08 -22.97 3.40
N ILE A 207 -12.29 -23.06 2.87
CA ILE A 207 -12.58 -22.69 1.46
C ILE A 207 -12.27 -21.20 1.23
N ALA A 208 -12.63 -20.32 2.16
CA ALA A 208 -12.31 -18.90 2.06
C ALA A 208 -10.80 -18.65 1.93
N THR A 209 -9.95 -19.39 2.65
CA THR A 209 -8.49 -19.24 2.52
C THR A 209 -7.95 -19.71 1.17
N GLN A 210 -8.55 -20.75 0.58
CA GLN A 210 -8.21 -21.21 -0.77
C GLN A 210 -8.62 -20.18 -1.82
N ILE A 211 -9.82 -19.58 -1.67
CA ILE A 211 -10.29 -18.49 -2.54
C ILE A 211 -9.34 -17.31 -2.46
N ILE A 212 -8.95 -16.88 -1.24
CA ILE A 212 -8.01 -15.79 -1.00
C ILE A 212 -6.69 -16.02 -1.74
N ALA A 213 -6.13 -17.23 -1.67
CA ALA A 213 -4.89 -17.59 -2.35
C ALA A 213 -5.00 -17.52 -3.88
N GLN A 214 -6.10 -18.00 -4.44
CA GLN A 214 -6.35 -17.99 -5.89
C GLN A 214 -6.60 -16.57 -6.42
N VAL A 215 -7.37 -15.76 -5.69
CA VAL A 215 -7.61 -14.34 -6.03
C VAL A 215 -6.30 -13.57 -5.98
N ALA A 216 -5.51 -13.71 -4.92
CA ALA A 216 -4.21 -13.06 -4.78
C ALA A 216 -3.21 -13.43 -5.89
N SER A 217 -3.35 -14.61 -6.49
CA SER A 217 -2.54 -15.04 -7.63
C SER A 217 -3.06 -14.59 -8.99
N SER A 218 -4.24 -13.97 -9.04
CA SER A 218 -4.94 -13.59 -10.27
C SER A 218 -5.08 -12.08 -10.49
N GLN A 219 -4.64 -11.27 -9.53
CA GLN A 219 -4.60 -9.80 -9.56
C GLN A 219 -3.31 -9.32 -8.86
N TYR A 220 -2.93 -8.06 -9.00
CA TYR A 220 -1.65 -7.56 -8.43
C TYR A 220 -1.80 -6.66 -7.20
N GLY A 221 -3.01 -6.25 -6.86
CA GLY A 221 -3.28 -5.40 -5.70
C GLY A 221 -3.74 -6.17 -4.46
N GLY A 222 -4.50 -5.49 -3.61
CA GLY A 222 -5.10 -6.08 -2.42
C GLY A 222 -6.51 -6.57 -2.65
N GLN A 223 -6.95 -7.48 -1.82
CA GLN A 223 -8.31 -7.97 -1.80
C GLN A 223 -8.96 -7.77 -0.43
N SER A 224 -10.28 -7.67 -0.38
CA SER A 224 -11.01 -7.59 0.87
C SER A 224 -12.16 -8.59 0.90
N ILE A 225 -12.37 -9.20 2.05
CA ILE A 225 -13.51 -10.06 2.36
C ILE A 225 -14.25 -9.55 3.59
N SER A 226 -15.53 -9.86 3.70
CA SER A 226 -16.33 -9.60 4.91
C SER A 226 -16.53 -10.85 5.75
N LEU A 227 -16.40 -10.75 7.07
CA LEU A 227 -16.76 -11.82 7.99
C LEU A 227 -18.28 -12.10 7.98
N THR A 228 -19.10 -11.14 7.55
CA THR A 228 -20.54 -11.34 7.37
C THR A 228 -20.84 -12.46 6.39
N HIS A 229 -20.02 -12.67 5.39
CA HIS A 229 -20.18 -13.77 4.42
C HIS A 229 -19.91 -15.16 5.02
N LEU A 230 -19.18 -15.23 6.12
CA LEU A 230 -18.93 -16.48 6.87
C LEU A 230 -19.96 -16.73 7.97
N ALA A 231 -20.56 -15.67 8.50
CA ALA A 231 -21.47 -15.75 9.65
C ALA A 231 -22.68 -16.69 9.44
N PRO A 232 -23.31 -16.83 8.26
CA PRO A 232 -24.40 -17.78 8.04
C PRO A 232 -24.02 -19.23 8.34
N PHE A 233 -22.75 -19.60 8.17
CA PHE A 233 -22.26 -20.96 8.43
C PHE A 233 -22.09 -21.28 9.92
N VAL A 234 -22.16 -20.27 10.80
CA VAL A 234 -22.24 -20.46 12.27
C VAL A 234 -23.54 -21.18 12.64
N ASP A 235 -24.69 -20.78 12.06
CA ASP A 235 -25.96 -21.44 12.31
C ASP A 235 -26.02 -22.85 11.67
N VAL A 236 -25.38 -23.02 10.50
CA VAL A 236 -25.22 -24.35 9.89
C VAL A 236 -24.45 -25.29 10.82
N SER A 237 -23.34 -24.85 11.39
CA SER A 237 -22.58 -25.63 12.37
C SER A 237 -23.36 -25.88 13.65
N ARG A 238 -24.09 -24.88 14.17
CA ARG A 238 -24.92 -25.02 15.39
C ARG A 238 -25.94 -26.13 15.20
N LYS A 239 -26.66 -26.14 14.09
CA LYS A 239 -27.66 -27.17 13.78
C LYS A 239 -27.02 -28.56 13.62
N LYS A 240 -25.85 -28.64 13.01
CA LYS A 240 -25.09 -29.89 12.88
C LYS A 240 -24.66 -30.40 14.27
N ILE A 241 -23.98 -29.55 15.04
CA ILE A 241 -23.50 -29.91 16.39
C ILE A 241 -24.64 -30.36 17.28
N ARG A 242 -25.82 -29.70 17.22
CA ARG A 242 -27.00 -30.08 17.97
C ARG A 242 -27.44 -31.52 17.65
N ARG A 243 -27.56 -31.83 16.36
CA ARG A 243 -27.91 -33.19 15.91
C ARG A 243 -26.91 -34.24 16.40
N ASP A 244 -25.61 -33.91 16.34
CA ASP A 244 -24.55 -34.81 16.78
C ASP A 244 -24.64 -35.03 18.33
N VAL A 245 -24.85 -33.98 19.11
CA VAL A 245 -25.03 -34.05 20.58
C VAL A 245 -26.29 -34.86 20.96
N GLU A 246 -27.42 -34.60 20.32
CA GLU A 246 -28.66 -35.33 20.57
C GLU A 246 -28.51 -36.82 20.23
N ALA A 247 -27.83 -37.17 19.15
CA ALA A 247 -27.53 -38.55 18.78
C ALA A 247 -26.60 -39.23 19.80
N GLU A 248 -25.49 -38.55 20.20
CA GLU A 248 -24.58 -39.07 21.24
C GLU A 248 -25.30 -39.33 22.57
N MET A 249 -26.15 -38.38 23.02
CA MET A 249 -26.91 -38.54 24.30
C MET A 249 -27.90 -39.70 24.21
N LYS A 250 -28.57 -39.84 23.08
CA LYS A 250 -29.49 -40.97 22.82
C LYS A 250 -28.76 -42.31 22.83
N ASP A 251 -27.60 -42.38 22.16
CA ASP A 251 -26.79 -43.64 22.11
C ASP A 251 -26.27 -44.02 23.50
N LEU A 252 -25.98 -43.04 24.36
CA LEU A 252 -25.57 -43.24 25.74
C LEU A 252 -26.74 -43.52 26.70
N GLY A 253 -27.99 -43.39 26.23
CA GLY A 253 -29.20 -43.52 27.07
C GLY A 253 -29.35 -42.40 28.11
N ILE A 254 -28.81 -41.23 27.86
CA ILE A 254 -28.83 -40.07 28.77
C ILE A 254 -29.79 -39.04 28.24
N ASP A 255 -30.70 -38.54 29.10
CA ASP A 255 -31.50 -37.35 28.82
C ASP A 255 -31.05 -36.21 29.74
N PRO A 256 -30.17 -35.29 29.24
CA PRO A 256 -29.64 -34.20 30.04
C PRO A 256 -30.63 -33.00 30.11
N GLY A 257 -31.70 -33.02 29.36
CA GLY A 257 -32.61 -31.89 29.19
C GLY A 257 -32.12 -30.83 28.20
N GLU A 258 -33.06 -30.02 27.69
CA GLU A 258 -32.84 -29.04 26.61
C GLU A 258 -31.81 -27.97 26.97
N GLU A 259 -31.83 -27.48 28.21
CA GLU A 259 -30.89 -26.46 28.68
C GLU A 259 -29.43 -26.96 28.59
N LYS A 260 -29.20 -28.19 29.04
CA LYS A 260 -27.87 -28.81 29.05
C LYS A 260 -27.38 -29.14 27.63
N ILE A 261 -28.28 -29.60 26.75
CA ILE A 261 -27.97 -29.80 25.35
C ILE A 261 -27.53 -28.48 24.73
N SER A 262 -28.28 -27.41 24.93
CA SER A 262 -27.96 -26.06 24.42
C SER A 262 -26.60 -25.55 24.91
N GLU A 263 -26.31 -25.74 26.20
CA GLU A 263 -24.98 -25.39 26.77
C GLU A 263 -23.84 -26.13 26.08
N ILE A 264 -23.98 -27.44 25.86
CA ILE A 264 -22.97 -28.26 25.18
C ILE A 264 -22.80 -27.82 23.74
N VAL A 265 -23.90 -27.56 23.04
CA VAL A 265 -23.92 -27.10 21.66
C VAL A 265 -23.13 -25.77 21.51
N GLU A 266 -23.47 -24.77 22.33
CA GLU A 266 -22.82 -23.46 22.27
C GLU A 266 -21.32 -23.56 22.65
N LYS A 267 -20.93 -24.41 23.57
CA LYS A 267 -19.52 -24.66 23.91
C LYS A 267 -18.77 -25.27 22.73
N ARG A 268 -19.32 -26.31 22.09
CA ARG A 268 -18.70 -26.95 20.91
C ARG A 268 -18.66 -26.01 19.71
N LEU A 269 -19.67 -25.19 19.53
CA LEU A 269 -19.73 -24.19 18.48
C LEU A 269 -18.62 -23.12 18.63
N ARG A 270 -18.41 -22.63 19.85
CA ARG A 270 -17.32 -21.66 20.11
C ARG A 270 -15.94 -22.27 19.83
N GLU A 271 -15.72 -23.54 20.15
CA GLU A 271 -14.48 -24.24 19.79
C GLU A 271 -14.33 -24.40 18.26
N GLU A 272 -15.40 -24.64 17.53
CA GLU A 272 -15.37 -24.69 16.06
C GLU A 272 -15.08 -23.30 15.47
N ILE A 273 -15.71 -22.25 15.96
CA ILE A 273 -15.45 -20.86 15.51
C ILE A 273 -14.00 -20.51 15.75
N LYS A 274 -13.45 -20.82 16.92
CA LYS A 274 -12.04 -20.62 17.25
C LYS A 274 -11.10 -21.30 16.25
N ARG A 275 -11.36 -22.57 15.89
CA ARG A 275 -10.55 -23.31 14.90
C ARG A 275 -10.69 -22.71 13.51
N GLY A 276 -11.90 -22.31 13.09
CA GLY A 276 -12.14 -21.70 11.79
C GLY A 276 -11.41 -20.35 11.64
N VAL A 277 -11.50 -19.49 12.65
CA VAL A 277 -10.79 -18.20 12.67
C VAL A 277 -9.27 -18.42 12.70
N GLN A 278 -8.79 -19.39 13.48
CA GLN A 278 -7.38 -19.76 13.51
C GLN A 278 -6.89 -20.23 12.13
N THR A 279 -7.70 -21.00 11.39
CA THR A 279 -7.40 -21.41 10.03
C THR A 279 -7.18 -20.22 9.14
N ILE A 280 -8.08 -19.22 9.16
CA ILE A 280 -7.91 -17.99 8.37
C ILE A 280 -6.60 -17.30 8.73
N GLN A 281 -6.35 -17.06 10.02
CA GLN A 281 -5.18 -16.32 10.47
C GLN A 281 -3.87 -16.99 10.09
N TYR A 282 -3.73 -18.29 10.33
CA TYR A 282 -2.48 -19.02 10.05
C TYR A 282 -2.29 -19.29 8.55
N GLN A 283 -3.34 -19.64 7.83
CA GLN A 283 -3.25 -19.85 6.38
C GLN A 283 -2.80 -18.57 5.66
N VAL A 284 -3.37 -17.41 6.01
CA VAL A 284 -2.99 -16.14 5.39
C VAL A 284 -1.51 -15.82 5.58
N VAL A 285 -0.95 -16.05 6.77
CA VAL A 285 0.47 -15.74 7.02
C VAL A 285 1.45 -16.80 6.52
N THR A 286 1.01 -18.03 6.32
CA THR A 286 1.86 -19.15 5.87
C THR A 286 1.76 -19.43 4.38
N LEU A 287 0.73 -18.92 3.70
CA LEU A 287 0.60 -19.04 2.26
C LEU A 287 1.57 -18.10 1.54
N MET A 288 2.27 -18.61 0.55
CA MET A 288 3.01 -17.84 -0.42
C MET A 288 2.26 -17.91 -1.76
N THR A 289 1.83 -16.77 -2.26
CA THR A 289 1.18 -16.65 -3.56
C THR A 289 2.20 -16.60 -4.69
N THR A 290 1.75 -16.61 -5.93
CA THR A 290 2.61 -16.44 -7.11
C THR A 290 3.32 -15.10 -7.13
N ASN A 291 2.84 -14.11 -6.35
CA ASN A 291 3.46 -12.78 -6.21
C ASN A 291 4.59 -12.76 -5.15
N GLY A 292 5.07 -13.91 -4.70
CA GLY A 292 6.22 -14.03 -3.80
C GLY A 292 6.01 -13.50 -2.38
N GLN A 293 4.75 -13.33 -1.94
CA GLN A 293 4.39 -12.87 -0.59
C GLN A 293 3.12 -13.54 -0.08
N ALA A 294 2.82 -13.36 1.20
CA ALA A 294 1.50 -13.68 1.75
C ALA A 294 0.40 -12.90 1.03
N PRO A 295 -0.82 -13.44 0.93
CA PRO A 295 -1.94 -12.72 0.32
C PRO A 295 -2.14 -11.35 0.95
N PHE A 296 -2.21 -10.30 0.11
CA PHE A 296 -2.54 -8.96 0.57
C PHE A 296 -4.05 -8.87 0.81
N ILE A 297 -4.48 -9.27 1.99
CA ILE A 297 -5.89 -9.45 2.37
C ILE A 297 -6.32 -8.52 3.49
N THR A 298 -7.48 -7.89 3.32
CA THR A 298 -8.20 -7.13 4.35
C THR A 298 -9.45 -7.91 4.77
N VAL A 299 -9.66 -8.04 6.07
CA VAL A 299 -10.84 -8.66 6.67
C VAL A 299 -11.70 -7.57 7.29
N PHE A 300 -12.92 -7.47 6.83
CA PHE A 300 -13.91 -6.47 7.23
C PHE A 300 -14.82 -7.01 8.30
N MET A 301 -14.99 -6.23 9.37
CA MET A 301 -15.76 -6.56 10.57
C MET A 301 -16.83 -5.49 10.77
N TYR A 302 -18.05 -5.74 10.28
CA TYR A 302 -19.15 -4.80 10.28
C TYR A 302 -20.46 -5.48 10.73
N LEU A 303 -20.94 -5.14 11.92
CA LEU A 303 -22.12 -5.81 12.53
C LEU A 303 -23.41 -5.48 11.78
N ASN A 304 -23.63 -4.22 11.41
CA ASN A 304 -24.86 -3.80 10.72
C ASN A 304 -24.96 -4.33 9.28
N GLU A 305 -23.88 -4.89 8.72
CA GLU A 305 -23.94 -5.62 7.44
C GLU A 305 -24.84 -6.87 7.52
N ALA A 306 -25.05 -7.41 8.72
CA ALA A 306 -26.01 -8.49 8.95
C ALA A 306 -27.48 -8.07 8.77
N GLY A 307 -27.75 -6.76 8.59
CA GLY A 307 -29.11 -6.22 8.47
C GLY A 307 -29.94 -6.44 9.73
N ASP A 308 -31.25 -6.56 9.55
CA ASP A 308 -32.23 -6.69 10.69
C ASP A 308 -32.26 -8.09 11.31
N THR A 309 -31.42 -9.03 10.84
CA THR A 309 -31.42 -10.39 11.37
C THR A 309 -30.60 -10.49 12.64
N GLN A 310 -31.24 -10.28 13.81
CA GLN A 310 -30.58 -10.28 15.11
C GLN A 310 -29.74 -11.55 15.36
N ARG A 311 -30.20 -12.71 14.90
CA ARG A 311 -29.45 -13.97 15.04
C ARG A 311 -28.14 -13.93 14.28
N LEU A 312 -28.17 -13.51 13.04
CA LEU A 312 -26.96 -13.37 12.19
C LEU A 312 -25.98 -12.35 12.78
N LYS A 313 -26.49 -11.21 13.27
CA LYS A 313 -25.69 -10.19 13.92
C LYS A 313 -25.01 -10.71 15.21
N SER A 314 -25.71 -11.49 16.02
CA SER A 314 -25.15 -12.13 17.22
C SER A 314 -24.07 -13.16 16.86
N ASP A 315 -24.29 -13.98 15.82
CA ASP A 315 -23.32 -14.96 15.34
C ASP A 315 -22.08 -14.27 14.75
N LEU A 316 -22.26 -13.19 13.99
CA LEU A 316 -21.18 -12.37 13.48
C LEU A 316 -20.35 -11.73 14.60
N ALA A 317 -21.02 -11.26 15.67
CA ALA A 317 -20.32 -10.70 16.83
C ALA A 317 -19.38 -11.71 17.51
N ILE A 318 -19.75 -12.99 17.58
CA ILE A 318 -18.90 -14.05 18.10
C ILE A 318 -17.66 -14.27 17.19
N VAL A 319 -17.85 -14.24 15.87
CA VAL A 319 -16.75 -14.39 14.91
C VAL A 319 -15.79 -13.21 15.00
N ILE A 320 -16.32 -11.98 15.09
CA ILE A 320 -15.52 -10.76 15.27
C ILE A 320 -14.74 -10.81 16.58
N GLU A 321 -15.40 -11.20 17.68
CA GLU A 321 -14.74 -11.36 18.99
C GLU A 321 -13.55 -12.30 18.89
N GLU A 322 -13.73 -13.46 18.28
CA GLU A 322 -12.66 -14.45 18.15
C GLU A 322 -11.53 -13.96 17.23
N MET A 323 -11.85 -13.27 16.14
CA MET A 323 -10.85 -12.65 15.25
C MET A 323 -9.97 -11.64 16.00
N LEU A 324 -10.58 -10.78 16.80
CA LEU A 324 -9.87 -9.78 17.62
C LEU A 324 -9.03 -10.45 18.71
N ARG A 325 -9.56 -11.49 19.38
CA ARG A 325 -8.81 -12.24 20.42
C ARG A 325 -7.55 -12.89 19.85
N GLN A 326 -7.65 -13.56 18.72
CA GLN A 326 -6.50 -14.22 18.10
C GLN A 326 -5.51 -13.18 17.55
N ARG A 327 -5.98 -12.06 17.01
CA ARG A 327 -5.10 -10.98 16.59
C ARG A 327 -4.38 -10.33 17.77
N TYR A 328 -5.04 -10.14 18.90
CA TYR A 328 -4.41 -9.66 20.13
C TYR A 328 -3.28 -10.59 20.60
N GLN A 329 -3.50 -11.89 20.51
CA GLN A 329 -2.45 -12.90 20.79
C GLN A 329 -1.28 -12.77 19.81
N GLY A 330 -1.54 -12.58 18.51
CA GLY A 330 -0.55 -12.55 17.43
C GLY A 330 -0.22 -13.94 16.89
N VAL A 331 0.92 -14.06 16.24
CA VAL A 331 1.46 -15.33 15.73
C VAL A 331 2.87 -15.56 16.29
N LYS A 332 3.27 -16.82 16.44
CA LYS A 332 4.64 -17.15 16.84
C LYS A 332 5.56 -17.12 15.62
N ASN A 333 6.69 -16.43 15.76
CA ASN A 333 7.78 -16.53 14.81
C ASN A 333 8.59 -17.83 15.02
N GLU A 334 9.64 -18.02 14.23
CA GLU A 334 10.54 -19.19 14.31
C GLU A 334 11.25 -19.33 15.66
N ALA A 335 11.44 -18.23 16.39
CA ALA A 335 12.01 -18.23 17.75
C ALA A 335 10.97 -18.51 18.85
N GLY A 336 9.70 -18.78 18.48
CA GLY A 336 8.61 -19.03 19.42
C GLY A 336 8.04 -17.79 20.08
N VAL A 337 8.41 -16.60 19.63
CA VAL A 337 7.96 -15.32 20.19
C VAL A 337 6.67 -14.86 19.50
N TRP A 338 5.70 -14.37 20.27
CA TRP A 338 4.47 -13.81 19.75
C TRP A 338 4.70 -12.43 19.14
N ILE A 339 4.57 -12.33 17.82
CA ILE A 339 4.76 -11.10 17.05
C ILE A 339 3.46 -10.64 16.36
N THR A 340 3.48 -9.41 15.88
CA THR A 340 2.41 -8.86 15.05
C THR A 340 2.61 -9.27 13.59
N PRO A 341 1.69 -10.06 12.99
CA PRO A 341 1.77 -10.40 11.58
C PRO A 341 1.33 -9.20 10.71
N ALA A 342 1.91 -9.08 9.51
CA ALA A 342 1.52 -8.05 8.55
C ALA A 342 0.07 -8.23 8.06
N PHE A 343 -0.36 -9.47 7.84
CA PHE A 343 -1.69 -9.84 7.33
C PHE A 343 -2.37 -10.90 8.22
N PRO A 344 -3.71 -11.01 8.12
CA PRO A 344 -4.65 -10.13 7.44
C PRO A 344 -4.68 -8.73 8.06
N LYS A 345 -4.88 -7.68 7.24
CA LYS A 345 -5.29 -6.38 7.75
C LYS A 345 -6.71 -6.51 8.29
N LEU A 346 -6.99 -5.91 9.44
CA LEU A 346 -8.31 -5.92 10.05
C LEU A 346 -8.91 -4.53 10.02
N ILE A 347 -10.16 -4.42 9.60
CA ILE A 347 -10.95 -3.19 9.67
C ILE A 347 -12.17 -3.44 10.53
N TYR A 348 -12.31 -2.63 11.58
CA TYR A 348 -13.44 -2.66 12.49
C TYR A 348 -14.31 -1.41 12.29
N VAL A 349 -15.60 -1.62 11.99
CA VAL A 349 -16.54 -0.52 11.80
C VAL A 349 -17.03 -0.03 13.17
N LEU A 350 -16.94 1.28 13.34
CA LEU A 350 -17.51 1.98 14.49
C LEU A 350 -18.96 2.31 14.17
N GLU A 351 -19.86 1.76 14.97
CA GLU A 351 -21.31 1.80 14.80
C GLU A 351 -21.97 2.38 16.04
N ASP A 352 -23.21 2.83 15.94
CA ASP A 352 -23.94 3.43 17.04
C ASP A 352 -24.20 2.45 18.20
N ASP A 353 -24.26 1.15 17.93
CA ASP A 353 -24.50 0.09 18.93
C ASP A 353 -23.19 -0.53 19.50
N ASN A 354 -22.02 -0.04 19.09
CA ASN A 354 -20.75 -0.54 19.61
C ASN A 354 -19.78 0.52 20.16
N ILE A 355 -19.95 1.82 19.84
CA ILE A 355 -18.94 2.84 20.13
C ILE A 355 -19.04 3.49 21.51
N TYR A 356 -20.21 3.49 22.14
CA TYR A 356 -20.42 4.12 23.45
C TYR A 356 -20.69 3.09 24.55
N GLU A 357 -20.30 3.42 25.77
CA GLU A 357 -20.58 2.61 26.95
C GLU A 357 -22.09 2.41 27.14
N GLY A 358 -22.49 1.18 27.52
CA GLY A 358 -23.89 0.80 27.64
C GLY A 358 -24.51 0.24 26.37
N GLN A 359 -23.87 0.36 25.23
CA GLN A 359 -24.33 -0.26 23.99
C GLN A 359 -24.04 -1.77 23.96
N PRO A 360 -24.90 -2.56 23.27
CA PRO A 360 -24.89 -4.04 23.36
C PRO A 360 -23.56 -4.66 22.89
N TYR A 361 -22.85 -4.02 21.93
CA TYR A 361 -21.61 -4.54 21.37
C TYR A 361 -20.36 -3.70 21.77
N TYR A 362 -20.47 -2.81 22.74
CA TYR A 362 -19.34 -2.01 23.23
C TYR A 362 -18.15 -2.84 23.71
N TYR A 363 -18.41 -4.06 24.20
CA TYR A 363 -17.34 -4.98 24.60
C TYR A 363 -16.37 -5.33 23.45
N LEU A 364 -16.87 -5.38 22.21
CA LEU A 364 -16.04 -5.59 21.01
C LEU A 364 -15.11 -4.39 20.76
N THR A 365 -15.61 -3.17 20.95
CA THR A 365 -14.82 -1.94 20.84
C THR A 365 -13.71 -1.90 21.89
N LYS A 366 -13.99 -2.31 23.13
CA LYS A 366 -12.94 -2.45 24.17
C LYS A 366 -11.88 -3.49 23.76
N LEU A 367 -12.29 -4.60 23.18
CA LEU A 367 -11.36 -5.63 22.69
C LEU A 367 -10.56 -5.13 21.48
N ALA A 368 -11.20 -4.41 20.56
CA ALA A 368 -10.53 -3.77 19.42
C ALA A 368 -9.49 -2.75 19.89
N ALA A 369 -9.81 -1.91 20.89
CA ALA A 369 -8.86 -0.96 21.47
C ALA A 369 -7.64 -1.66 22.08
N LYS A 370 -7.82 -2.76 22.82
CA LYS A 370 -6.72 -3.59 23.34
C LYS A 370 -5.85 -4.15 22.22
N CYS A 371 -6.50 -4.63 21.14
CA CYS A 371 -5.81 -5.18 19.99
C CYS A 371 -4.99 -4.10 19.29
N THR A 372 -5.54 -2.93 19.02
CA THR A 372 -4.85 -1.80 18.42
C THR A 372 -3.65 -1.34 19.26
N ALA A 373 -3.84 -1.19 20.58
CA ALA A 373 -2.78 -0.77 21.47
C ALA A 373 -1.54 -1.70 21.45
N LYS A 374 -1.76 -3.00 21.24
CA LYS A 374 -0.69 -4.02 21.24
C LYS A 374 -0.21 -4.41 19.84
N ARG A 375 -1.11 -4.42 18.84
CA ARG A 375 -0.87 -5.01 17.52
C ARG A 375 -1.08 -4.07 16.35
N MET A 376 -1.32 -2.78 16.58
CA MET A 376 -1.56 -1.75 15.57
C MET A 376 -2.82 -1.95 14.70
N VAL A 377 -3.56 -2.99 14.90
CA VAL A 377 -4.85 -3.29 14.22
C VAL A 377 -5.91 -3.65 15.24
N PRO A 378 -7.19 -3.46 14.89
CA PRO A 378 -7.76 -3.08 13.60
C PRO A 378 -7.61 -1.59 13.31
N ASP A 379 -7.82 -1.23 12.02
CA ASP A 379 -8.13 0.12 11.59
C ASP A 379 -9.62 0.38 11.77
N TYR A 380 -10.03 1.64 11.71
CA TYR A 380 -11.39 2.06 12.03
C TYR A 380 -12.06 2.79 10.87
N ILE A 381 -13.24 2.31 10.47
CA ILE A 381 -14.16 3.02 9.58
C ILE A 381 -15.35 3.50 10.40
N SER A 382 -15.70 4.77 10.27
CA SER A 382 -16.93 5.35 10.82
C SER A 382 -18.11 5.02 9.90
N GLU A 383 -19.07 4.22 10.36
CA GLU A 383 -20.32 4.01 9.65
C GLU A 383 -21.03 5.34 9.39
N LYS A 384 -21.15 6.18 10.41
CA LYS A 384 -21.79 7.50 10.35
C LYS A 384 -21.22 8.37 9.22
N LYS A 385 -19.88 8.47 9.14
CA LYS A 385 -19.23 9.32 8.13
C LYS A 385 -19.21 8.68 6.74
N LEU A 386 -19.08 7.37 6.66
CA LEU A 386 -19.14 6.70 5.38
C LEU A 386 -20.51 6.81 4.73
N LEU A 387 -21.57 6.67 5.52
CA LEU A 387 -22.95 6.87 5.04
C LEU A 387 -23.22 8.30 4.58
N GLU A 388 -22.60 9.31 5.21
CA GLU A 388 -22.68 10.70 4.74
C GLU A 388 -22.03 10.91 3.35
N TYR A 389 -21.00 10.14 2.99
CA TYR A 389 -20.17 10.41 1.81
C TYR A 389 -20.39 9.43 0.66
N LYS A 390 -20.85 8.23 0.94
CA LYS A 390 -20.81 7.10 0.00
C LYS A 390 -22.13 6.33 -0.13
N VAL A 391 -23.24 6.94 0.21
CA VAL A 391 -24.57 6.43 -0.17
C VAL A 391 -25.00 7.02 -1.52
N ASP A 392 -25.96 6.38 -2.18
CA ASP A 392 -26.52 6.89 -3.42
C ASP A 392 -27.38 8.17 -3.19
N ALA A 393 -27.85 8.78 -4.28
CA ALA A 393 -28.67 10.00 -4.22
C ALA A 393 -30.01 9.81 -3.48
N ASN A 394 -30.48 8.58 -3.33
CA ASN A 394 -31.71 8.23 -2.63
C ASN A 394 -31.45 7.88 -1.14
N GLY A 395 -30.21 7.90 -0.70
CA GLY A 395 -29.79 7.50 0.64
C GLY A 395 -29.81 5.97 0.86
N GLU A 396 -29.88 5.19 -0.21
CA GLU A 396 -29.81 3.73 -0.14
C GLU A 396 -28.35 3.25 -0.10
N GLY A 397 -28.10 2.25 0.71
CA GLY A 397 -26.79 1.64 0.87
C GLY A 397 -26.42 1.37 2.30
N HIS A 398 -25.29 0.75 2.51
CA HIS A 398 -24.69 0.52 3.82
C HIS A 398 -23.19 0.81 3.80
N CYS A 399 -22.54 0.80 4.96
CA CYS A 399 -21.09 0.90 5.06
C CYS A 399 -20.44 -0.27 4.33
N PHE A 400 -19.29 -0.03 3.73
CA PHE A 400 -18.51 -1.03 3.02
C PHE A 400 -17.01 -0.76 3.20
N THR A 401 -16.18 -1.77 2.91
CA THR A 401 -14.75 -1.69 3.11
C THR A 401 -14.01 -1.12 1.90
N CYS A 402 -12.78 -0.68 2.13
CA CYS A 402 -11.83 -0.46 1.05
C CYS A 402 -11.33 -1.81 0.49
N MET A 403 -10.82 -1.75 -0.73
CA MET A 403 -10.05 -2.81 -1.38
C MET A 403 -8.58 -2.69 -0.93
N GLY A 404 -8.03 -3.75 -0.36
CA GLY A 404 -6.66 -3.72 0.14
C GLY A 404 -6.42 -2.66 1.20
N CYS A 405 -5.53 -1.66 0.93
CA CYS A 405 -5.13 -0.67 1.93
C CYS A 405 -6.18 0.39 2.19
N ARG A 406 -6.62 1.10 1.16
CA ARG A 406 -7.47 2.30 1.26
C ARG A 406 -8.24 2.66 -0.02
N SER A 407 -8.22 1.82 -1.06
CA SER A 407 -8.95 2.08 -2.30
C SER A 407 -10.44 1.82 -2.09
N PHE A 408 -11.27 2.84 -2.24
CA PHE A 408 -12.72 2.72 -2.14
C PHE A 408 -13.38 2.76 -3.50
N LEU A 409 -14.42 1.95 -3.65
CA LEU A 409 -15.34 2.06 -4.77
C LEU A 409 -16.21 3.31 -4.64
N THR A 410 -16.68 3.81 -5.77
CA THR A 410 -17.78 4.78 -5.80
C THR A 410 -19.12 4.05 -5.73
N PRO A 411 -20.21 4.72 -5.30
CA PRO A 411 -21.54 4.13 -5.30
C PRO A 411 -21.93 3.59 -6.69
N TYR A 412 -22.54 2.41 -6.72
CA TYR A 412 -22.99 1.74 -7.93
C TYR A 412 -24.28 1.00 -7.67
N ILE A 413 -25.24 1.14 -8.57
CA ILE A 413 -26.53 0.44 -8.54
C ILE A 413 -26.50 -0.63 -9.63
N ASP A 414 -26.82 -1.86 -9.24
CA ASP A 414 -26.85 -3.01 -10.14
C ASP A 414 -28.09 -3.01 -11.05
N GLU A 415 -28.20 -3.98 -11.93
CA GLU A 415 -29.31 -4.19 -12.86
C GLU A 415 -30.68 -4.43 -12.17
N ASN A 416 -30.66 -4.79 -10.88
CA ASN A 416 -31.83 -4.99 -10.04
C ASN A 416 -32.22 -3.73 -9.24
N GLY A 417 -31.53 -2.61 -9.47
CA GLY A 417 -31.75 -1.35 -8.75
C GLY A 417 -31.24 -1.35 -7.32
N LYS A 418 -30.29 -2.23 -6.96
CA LYS A 418 -29.74 -2.34 -5.62
C LYS A 418 -28.28 -1.89 -5.56
N PRO A 419 -27.84 -1.24 -4.47
CA PRO A 419 -26.44 -0.96 -4.24
C PRO A 419 -25.60 -2.24 -4.26
N LYS A 420 -24.50 -2.24 -5.02
CA LYS A 420 -23.57 -3.36 -5.13
C LYS A 420 -22.18 -2.95 -4.69
N TYR A 421 -21.59 -3.67 -3.77
CA TYR A 421 -20.23 -3.45 -3.26
C TYR A 421 -19.32 -4.62 -3.63
N TYR A 422 -19.63 -5.83 -3.21
CA TYR A 422 -18.83 -7.03 -3.47
C TYR A 422 -18.95 -7.49 -4.93
N GLY A 423 -17.90 -8.12 -5.42
CA GLY A 423 -17.78 -8.49 -6.83
C GLY A 423 -17.40 -7.32 -7.74
N ARG A 424 -16.81 -6.25 -7.16
CA ARG A 424 -16.32 -5.08 -7.89
C ARG A 424 -14.82 -4.89 -7.69
N PHE A 425 -14.18 -4.10 -8.54
CA PHE A 425 -12.72 -3.99 -8.58
C PHE A 425 -12.23 -2.63 -9.05
N ASN A 426 -10.93 -2.38 -8.85
CA ASN A 426 -10.21 -1.23 -9.38
C ASN A 426 -9.32 -1.64 -10.55
N GLN A 427 -9.39 -0.93 -11.68
CA GLN A 427 -8.64 -1.23 -12.90
C GLN A 427 -7.16 -0.89 -12.79
N GLY A 428 -6.80 0.10 -11.97
CA GLY A 428 -5.42 0.54 -11.78
C GLY A 428 -5.30 1.99 -11.35
N VAL A 429 -4.05 2.41 -11.12
CA VAL A 429 -3.71 3.71 -10.52
C VAL A 429 -2.61 4.40 -11.30
N VAL A 430 -2.70 5.72 -11.44
CA VAL A 430 -1.61 6.62 -11.86
C VAL A 430 -1.58 7.80 -10.89
N THR A 431 -0.40 8.16 -10.38
CA THR A 431 -0.25 9.24 -9.39
C THR A 431 0.44 10.46 -9.98
N ILE A 432 -0.14 11.63 -9.76
CA ILE A 432 0.46 12.93 -10.11
C ILE A 432 1.37 13.42 -8.98
N ASN A 433 2.52 14.00 -9.36
CA ASN A 433 3.43 14.66 -8.43
C ASN A 433 3.09 16.14 -8.34
N LEU A 434 2.36 16.56 -7.30
CA LEU A 434 1.95 17.97 -7.12
C LEU A 434 3.14 18.90 -6.85
N VAL A 435 4.22 18.36 -6.26
CA VAL A 435 5.46 19.14 -6.00
C VAL A 435 6.14 19.50 -7.31
N ASP A 436 6.14 18.60 -8.29
CA ASP A 436 6.68 18.87 -9.63
C ASP A 436 5.90 20.00 -10.33
N VAL A 437 4.57 20.00 -10.24
CA VAL A 437 3.74 21.08 -10.80
C VAL A 437 4.14 22.42 -10.17
N ALA A 438 4.23 22.47 -8.84
CA ALA A 438 4.57 23.69 -8.09
C ALA A 438 5.96 24.21 -8.46
N LEU A 439 6.99 23.36 -8.41
CA LEU A 439 8.36 23.75 -8.73
C LEU A 439 8.53 24.16 -10.20
N SER A 440 7.88 23.47 -11.12
CA SER A 440 7.91 23.82 -12.55
C SER A 440 7.23 25.16 -12.87
N SER A 441 6.27 25.59 -12.04
CA SER A 441 5.63 26.91 -12.18
C SER A 441 6.55 28.07 -11.77
N GLY A 442 7.57 27.79 -10.94
CA GLY A 442 8.44 28.83 -10.36
C GLY A 442 7.72 29.73 -9.34
N GLY A 443 6.58 29.31 -8.80
CA GLY A 443 5.75 30.06 -7.85
C GLY A 443 4.70 30.97 -8.50
N ASP A 444 4.62 30.96 -9.85
CA ASP A 444 3.57 31.68 -10.59
C ASP A 444 2.27 30.87 -10.59
N PHE A 445 1.18 31.46 -10.08
CA PHE A 445 -0.11 30.79 -9.95
C PHE A 445 -0.79 30.48 -11.31
N ASP A 446 -0.72 31.39 -12.29
CA ASP A 446 -1.34 31.18 -13.60
C ASP A 446 -0.62 30.03 -14.32
N LYS A 447 0.69 30.04 -14.29
CA LYS A 447 1.52 28.97 -14.84
C LYS A 447 1.32 27.65 -14.07
N PHE A 448 1.07 27.69 -12.76
CA PHE A 448 0.76 26.51 -11.95
C PHE A 448 -0.49 25.81 -12.50
N TRP A 449 -1.59 26.53 -12.67
CA TRP A 449 -2.84 25.93 -13.15
C TRP A 449 -2.73 25.40 -14.58
N GLN A 450 -2.02 26.13 -15.47
CA GLN A 450 -1.76 25.63 -16.82
C GLN A 450 -0.97 24.31 -16.79
N LEU A 451 0.14 24.27 -16.08
CA LEU A 451 0.96 23.05 -15.95
C LEU A 451 0.19 21.92 -15.25
N PHE A 452 -0.68 22.25 -14.31
CA PHE A 452 -1.50 21.27 -13.63
C PHE A 452 -2.47 20.58 -14.59
N ASP A 453 -3.14 21.33 -15.44
CA ASP A 453 -4.00 20.76 -16.49
C ASP A 453 -3.20 19.89 -17.47
N GLU A 454 -2.02 20.32 -17.88
CA GLU A 454 -1.13 19.51 -18.75
C GLU A 454 -0.74 18.19 -18.09
N ARG A 455 -0.41 18.19 -16.78
CA ARG A 455 -0.05 16.98 -16.04
C ARG A 455 -1.26 16.06 -15.78
N LEU A 456 -2.43 16.64 -15.53
CA LEU A 456 -3.68 15.89 -15.42
C LEU A 456 -4.01 15.18 -16.73
N GLU A 457 -3.80 15.83 -17.89
CA GLU A 457 -4.00 15.18 -19.19
C GLU A 457 -3.01 14.02 -19.43
N LEU A 458 -1.77 14.13 -18.97
CA LEU A 458 -0.82 12.99 -18.98
C LEU A 458 -1.33 11.83 -18.10
N CYS A 459 -1.86 12.14 -16.91
CA CYS A 459 -2.46 11.13 -16.04
C CYS A 459 -3.67 10.47 -16.70
N HIS A 460 -4.54 11.25 -17.35
CA HIS A 460 -5.68 10.76 -18.10
C HIS A 460 -5.26 9.76 -19.18
N LYS A 461 -4.31 10.13 -20.03
CA LYS A 461 -3.77 9.25 -21.06
C LYS A 461 -3.18 7.96 -20.48
N ALA A 462 -2.45 8.07 -19.38
CA ALA A 462 -1.86 6.91 -18.69
C ALA A 462 -2.93 5.98 -18.08
N LEU A 463 -3.99 6.54 -17.49
CA LEU A 463 -5.14 5.77 -16.99
C LEU A 463 -5.91 5.09 -18.13
N MET A 464 -6.08 5.78 -19.26
CA MET A 464 -6.68 5.16 -20.46
C MET A 464 -5.82 4.02 -21.02
N CYS A 465 -4.49 4.08 -20.92
CA CYS A 465 -3.65 2.93 -21.27
C CYS A 465 -4.00 1.71 -20.41
N ARG A 466 -4.19 1.88 -19.08
CA ARG A 466 -4.61 0.79 -18.19
C ARG A 466 -5.97 0.22 -18.56
N HIS A 467 -6.95 1.10 -18.76
CA HIS A 467 -8.29 0.68 -19.18
C HIS A 467 -8.25 -0.12 -20.49
N ASN A 468 -7.56 0.43 -21.50
CA ASN A 468 -7.45 -0.22 -22.81
C ASN A 468 -6.69 -1.56 -22.75
N ARG A 469 -5.79 -1.73 -21.78
CA ARG A 469 -5.08 -3.01 -21.58
C ARG A 469 -6.00 -4.12 -21.10
N LEU A 470 -7.00 -3.80 -20.28
CA LEU A 470 -7.99 -4.74 -19.78
C LEU A 470 -9.09 -5.04 -20.81
N LYS A 471 -9.35 -4.12 -21.71
CA LYS A 471 -10.40 -4.27 -22.73
C LYS A 471 -10.11 -5.48 -23.64
N GLY A 472 -11.15 -6.27 -23.89
CA GLY A 472 -11.06 -7.49 -24.70
C GLY A 472 -10.47 -8.70 -23.95
N THR A 473 -10.14 -8.57 -22.66
CA THR A 473 -9.70 -9.70 -21.85
C THR A 473 -10.82 -10.72 -21.74
N LEU A 474 -10.52 -11.99 -22.06
CA LEU A 474 -11.49 -13.07 -21.93
C LEU A 474 -11.55 -13.55 -20.48
N SER A 475 -12.73 -14.01 -20.07
CA SER A 475 -12.98 -14.56 -18.72
C SER A 475 -12.05 -15.72 -18.36
N ASP A 476 -11.47 -16.38 -19.37
CA ASP A 476 -10.50 -17.48 -19.21
C ASP A 476 -9.14 -17.01 -18.66
N ALA A 477 -8.83 -15.72 -18.70
CA ALA A 477 -7.56 -15.19 -18.19
C ALA A 477 -7.42 -15.37 -16.67
N ALA A 478 -8.54 -15.26 -15.93
CA ALA A 478 -8.60 -15.49 -14.50
C ALA A 478 -9.98 -16.07 -14.10
N PRO A 479 -10.21 -17.37 -14.31
CA PRO A 479 -11.53 -17.98 -14.13
C PRO A 479 -12.13 -17.77 -12.74
N ILE A 480 -11.31 -17.82 -11.69
CA ILE A 480 -11.76 -17.59 -10.30
C ILE A 480 -12.41 -16.22 -10.13
N LEU A 481 -11.90 -15.20 -10.84
CA LEU A 481 -12.41 -13.84 -10.78
C LEU A 481 -13.67 -13.67 -11.64
N TRP A 482 -13.60 -14.12 -12.89
CA TRP A 482 -14.57 -13.74 -13.90
C TRP A 482 -15.68 -14.76 -14.13
N GLN A 483 -15.42 -16.06 -13.90
CA GLN A 483 -16.38 -17.14 -14.18
C GLN A 483 -16.98 -17.75 -12.90
N TYR A 484 -16.23 -17.75 -11.77
CA TYR A 484 -16.57 -18.55 -10.59
C TYR A 484 -16.93 -17.75 -9.34
N GLY A 485 -17.30 -16.49 -9.52
CA GLY A 485 -18.04 -15.72 -8.53
C GLY A 485 -17.24 -14.72 -7.69
N ALA A 486 -15.89 -14.69 -7.75
CA ALA A 486 -15.14 -13.72 -6.95
C ALA A 486 -15.51 -12.28 -7.34
N LEU A 487 -15.60 -12.00 -8.64
CA LEU A 487 -16.04 -10.69 -9.17
C LEU A 487 -17.28 -10.81 -10.06
N ALA A 488 -17.39 -11.88 -10.86
CA ALA A 488 -18.50 -12.08 -11.77
C ALA A 488 -18.74 -13.58 -12.02
N ARG A 489 -19.83 -13.88 -12.75
CA ARG A 489 -20.15 -15.21 -13.28
C ARG A 489 -20.38 -15.13 -14.79
N LEU A 490 -19.32 -14.71 -15.50
CA LEU A 490 -19.31 -14.69 -16.97
C LEU A 490 -19.21 -16.09 -17.52
N LYS A 491 -19.70 -16.26 -18.74
CA LYS A 491 -19.48 -17.51 -19.49
C LYS A 491 -18.02 -17.65 -19.89
N LYS A 492 -17.56 -18.88 -20.07
CA LYS A 492 -16.23 -19.16 -20.63
C LYS A 492 -16.07 -18.49 -22.00
N GLY A 493 -14.95 -17.81 -22.22
CA GLY A 493 -14.66 -17.05 -23.44
C GLY A 493 -15.41 -15.72 -23.58
N GLU A 494 -16.19 -15.29 -22.60
CA GLU A 494 -16.88 -14.00 -22.60
C GLU A 494 -15.90 -12.89 -22.23
N PRO A 495 -15.86 -11.76 -22.99
CA PRO A 495 -15.04 -10.60 -22.64
C PRO A 495 -15.53 -9.93 -21.35
N ILE A 496 -14.59 -9.39 -20.56
CA ILE A 496 -14.91 -8.66 -19.31
C ILE A 496 -15.36 -7.21 -19.55
N ASP A 497 -15.43 -6.75 -20.79
CA ASP A 497 -15.62 -5.34 -21.17
C ASP A 497 -16.81 -4.68 -20.47
N LYS A 498 -17.93 -5.38 -20.32
CA LYS A 498 -19.12 -4.83 -19.64
C LYS A 498 -18.86 -4.45 -18.18
N LEU A 499 -17.81 -5.02 -17.55
CA LEU A 499 -17.42 -4.76 -16.16
C LEU A 499 -16.46 -3.54 -16.06
N LEU A 500 -16.00 -3.00 -17.19
CA LEU A 500 -15.06 -1.87 -17.21
C LEU A 500 -15.76 -0.51 -17.27
N TYR A 501 -17.06 -0.47 -17.53
CA TYR A 501 -17.86 0.74 -17.76
C TYR A 501 -19.00 0.90 -16.77
N GLY A 502 -19.64 2.08 -16.81
CA GLY A 502 -20.88 2.34 -16.08
C GLY A 502 -20.74 2.40 -14.56
N GLY A 503 -19.51 2.43 -14.04
CA GLY A 503 -19.24 2.45 -12.59
C GLY A 503 -19.15 1.09 -11.94
N TYR A 504 -19.25 -0.03 -12.69
CA TYR A 504 -19.04 -1.37 -12.11
C TYR A 504 -17.64 -1.51 -11.50
N SER A 505 -16.63 -1.02 -12.18
CA SER A 505 -15.27 -0.89 -11.67
C SER A 505 -14.82 0.57 -11.64
N THR A 506 -13.81 0.88 -10.86
CA THR A 506 -13.21 2.20 -10.74
C THR A 506 -11.83 2.22 -11.36
N ILE A 507 -11.35 3.42 -11.71
CA ILE A 507 -9.96 3.67 -12.07
C ILE A 507 -9.50 4.94 -11.35
N SER A 508 -8.27 4.95 -10.82
CA SER A 508 -7.91 5.94 -9.80
C SER A 508 -6.82 6.89 -10.23
N LEU A 509 -7.11 8.18 -10.10
CA LEU A 509 -6.11 9.25 -10.13
C LEU A 509 -5.55 9.41 -8.71
N GLY A 510 -4.28 9.04 -8.52
CA GLY A 510 -3.55 9.28 -7.27
C GLY A 510 -2.86 10.63 -7.25
N TYR A 511 -2.47 11.10 -6.07
CA TYR A 511 -1.71 12.34 -5.89
C TYR A 511 -0.74 12.25 -4.71
N ALA A 512 0.33 13.04 -4.78
CA ALA A 512 1.38 13.09 -3.76
C ALA A 512 1.90 14.51 -3.56
N GLY A 513 2.34 14.83 -2.34
CA GLY A 513 3.06 16.06 -2.06
C GLY A 513 2.19 17.32 -1.97
N LEU A 514 0.95 17.21 -1.48
CA LEU A 514 0.08 18.36 -1.32
C LEU A 514 0.66 19.39 -0.33
N TYR A 515 1.30 18.92 0.75
CA TYR A 515 1.97 19.80 1.71
C TYR A 515 3.08 20.62 1.04
N GLU A 516 4.01 19.96 0.37
CA GLU A 516 5.16 20.62 -0.28
C GLU A 516 4.69 21.56 -1.41
N CYS A 517 3.70 21.14 -2.19
CA CYS A 517 3.07 21.96 -3.23
C CYS A 517 2.49 23.25 -2.62
N CYS A 518 1.67 23.14 -1.59
CA CYS A 518 1.05 24.26 -0.92
C CYS A 518 2.11 25.19 -0.28
N LYS A 519 3.10 24.61 0.38
CA LYS A 519 4.19 25.36 1.01
C LYS A 519 5.03 26.14 0.01
N TYR A 520 5.34 25.55 -1.16
CA TYR A 520 6.09 26.24 -2.20
C TYR A 520 5.29 27.40 -2.81
N MET A 521 4.01 27.18 -3.11
CA MET A 521 3.15 28.18 -3.76
C MET A 521 2.73 29.33 -2.82
N THR A 522 2.49 29.04 -1.53
CA THR A 522 1.92 30.01 -0.57
C THR A 522 2.89 30.44 0.52
N GLY A 523 4.05 29.80 0.63
CA GLY A 523 5.01 30.00 1.71
C GLY A 523 4.62 29.38 3.06
N LYS A 524 3.49 28.66 3.14
CA LYS A 524 2.94 28.10 4.39
C LYS A 524 2.47 26.66 4.22
N SER A 525 2.48 25.90 5.33
CA SER A 525 1.82 24.59 5.37
C SER A 525 0.34 24.69 5.01
N HIS A 526 -0.21 23.65 4.39
CA HIS A 526 -1.64 23.57 4.09
C HIS A 526 -2.53 23.52 5.36
N THR A 527 -1.94 23.25 6.53
CA THR A 527 -2.63 23.36 7.84
C THR A 527 -2.88 24.82 8.24
N ALA A 528 -2.12 25.77 7.69
CA ALA A 528 -2.30 27.17 7.97
C ALA A 528 -3.61 27.71 7.35
N PRO A 529 -4.44 28.48 8.11
CA PRO A 529 -5.72 28.98 7.60
C PRO A 529 -5.63 29.76 6.28
N ALA A 530 -4.53 30.48 6.06
CA ALA A 530 -4.31 31.26 4.82
C ALA A 530 -3.97 30.39 3.60
N ALA A 531 -3.41 29.20 3.80
CA ALA A 531 -2.97 28.30 2.73
C ALA A 531 -3.97 27.17 2.44
N LYS A 532 -4.78 26.81 3.42
CA LYS A 532 -5.79 25.74 3.31
C LYS A 532 -6.74 25.91 2.10
N PRO A 533 -7.28 27.10 1.79
CA PRO A 533 -8.16 27.28 0.63
C PRO A 533 -7.49 26.88 -0.70
N PHE A 534 -6.20 27.19 -0.87
CA PHE A 534 -5.44 26.75 -2.05
C PHE A 534 -5.34 25.22 -2.12
N ALA A 535 -5.02 24.57 -1.01
CA ALA A 535 -4.95 23.10 -0.97
C ALA A 535 -6.28 22.44 -1.29
N LEU A 536 -7.40 22.96 -0.75
CA LEU A 536 -8.76 22.47 -1.08
C LEU A 536 -9.11 22.70 -2.54
N HIS A 537 -8.71 23.84 -3.13
CA HIS A 537 -8.92 24.11 -4.54
C HIS A 537 -8.13 23.14 -5.45
N VAL A 538 -6.89 22.81 -5.10
CA VAL A 538 -6.10 21.78 -5.80
C VAL A 538 -6.83 20.43 -5.79
N MET A 539 -7.37 20.03 -4.64
CA MET A 539 -8.15 18.80 -4.52
C MET A 539 -9.43 18.82 -5.35
N GLN A 540 -10.17 19.92 -5.32
CA GLN A 540 -11.40 20.09 -6.10
C GLN A 540 -11.11 20.04 -7.60
N HIS A 541 -10.06 20.70 -8.07
CA HIS A 541 -9.65 20.69 -9.46
C HIS A 541 -9.38 19.28 -10.01
N MET A 542 -8.72 18.42 -9.21
CA MET A 542 -8.53 17.01 -9.55
C MET A 542 -9.86 16.24 -9.62
N ASN A 543 -10.79 16.50 -8.69
CA ASN A 543 -12.12 15.89 -8.74
C ASN A 543 -12.91 16.32 -9.97
N ASP A 544 -12.84 17.60 -10.35
CA ASP A 544 -13.51 18.12 -11.54
C ASP A 544 -12.96 17.48 -12.83
N ALA A 545 -11.63 17.24 -12.88
CA ALA A 545 -11.00 16.49 -13.96
C ALA A 545 -11.52 15.03 -14.02
N CYS A 546 -11.59 14.34 -12.90
CA CYS A 546 -12.14 12.98 -12.82
C CYS A 546 -13.61 12.94 -13.28
N ALA A 547 -14.43 13.89 -12.86
CA ALA A 547 -15.83 14.00 -13.27
C ALA A 547 -15.98 14.25 -14.78
N LYS A 548 -15.13 15.12 -15.35
CA LYS A 548 -15.07 15.36 -16.80
C LYS A 548 -14.74 14.08 -17.57
N TRP A 549 -13.71 13.34 -17.17
CA TRP A 549 -13.31 12.10 -17.83
C TRP A 549 -14.39 11.00 -17.70
N LYS A 550 -15.04 10.90 -16.53
CA LYS A 550 -16.16 9.99 -16.31
C LYS A 550 -17.29 10.25 -17.30
N ASN A 551 -17.68 11.51 -17.49
CA ASN A 551 -18.73 11.89 -18.44
C ASN A 551 -18.32 11.61 -19.90
N GLN A 552 -17.04 11.77 -20.23
CA GLN A 552 -16.52 11.54 -21.59
C GLN A 552 -16.46 10.07 -21.98
N HIS A 553 -16.11 9.18 -21.03
CA HIS A 553 -15.77 7.79 -21.33
C HIS A 553 -16.73 6.77 -20.72
N ASN A 554 -17.67 7.18 -19.86
CA ASN A 554 -18.50 6.28 -19.06
C ASN A 554 -17.66 5.29 -18.20
N ILE A 555 -16.49 5.74 -17.73
CA ILE A 555 -15.58 5.01 -16.86
C ILE A 555 -15.53 5.77 -15.54
N ASP A 556 -15.52 5.05 -14.42
CA ASP A 556 -15.59 5.67 -13.11
C ASP A 556 -14.21 6.09 -12.58
N PHE A 557 -13.72 7.23 -13.07
CA PHE A 557 -12.52 7.87 -12.56
C PHE A 557 -12.77 8.45 -11.17
N SER A 558 -11.86 8.22 -10.23
CA SER A 558 -11.98 8.75 -8.88
C SER A 558 -10.63 9.19 -8.31
N LEU A 559 -10.66 10.28 -7.52
CA LEU A 559 -9.47 10.80 -6.86
C LEU A 559 -9.11 9.91 -5.65
N TYR A 560 -7.86 9.51 -5.57
CA TYR A 560 -7.36 8.52 -4.64
C TYR A 560 -6.13 9.02 -3.86
N GLY A 561 -6.22 9.04 -2.54
CA GLY A 561 -5.08 9.26 -1.66
C GLY A 561 -4.16 8.03 -1.67
N THR A 562 -3.37 7.89 -2.73
CA THR A 562 -2.59 6.70 -3.06
C THR A 562 -1.64 6.27 -1.93
N PRO A 563 -1.54 4.97 -1.58
CA PRO A 563 -0.43 4.48 -0.79
C PRO A 563 0.86 4.58 -1.62
N LEU A 564 1.83 5.34 -1.12
CA LEU A 564 3.07 5.62 -1.82
C LEU A 564 4.24 4.97 -1.07
N GLU A 565 4.52 3.70 -1.32
CA GLU A 565 5.59 2.96 -0.66
C GLU A 565 6.97 3.48 -1.07
N SER A 566 7.42 3.10 -2.25
CA SER A 566 8.69 3.55 -2.84
C SER A 566 8.55 4.86 -3.63
N THR A 567 7.33 5.23 -4.00
CA THR A 567 7.07 6.38 -4.89
C THR A 567 7.42 7.71 -4.24
N THR A 568 7.23 7.89 -2.92
CA THR A 568 7.62 9.12 -2.22
C THR A 568 9.12 9.34 -2.29
N TYR A 569 9.91 8.28 -2.18
CA TYR A 569 11.36 8.30 -2.33
C TYR A 569 11.80 8.55 -3.78
N LYS A 570 11.17 7.87 -4.74
CA LYS A 570 11.39 8.09 -6.18
C LYS A 570 11.11 9.55 -6.55
N PHE A 571 9.97 10.09 -6.16
CA PHE A 571 9.60 11.48 -6.44
C PHE A 571 10.59 12.46 -5.81
N ALA A 572 11.00 12.26 -4.56
CA ALA A 572 11.99 13.12 -3.92
C ALA A 572 13.31 13.15 -4.70
N LYS A 573 13.83 11.99 -5.14
CA LYS A 573 15.03 11.90 -5.98
C LYS A 573 14.88 12.61 -7.32
N CYS A 574 13.76 12.41 -8.01
CA CYS A 574 13.49 13.08 -9.29
C CYS A 574 13.42 14.60 -9.14
N LEU A 575 12.75 15.08 -8.08
CA LEU A 575 12.67 16.51 -7.78
C LEU A 575 14.05 17.11 -7.47
N GLN A 576 14.87 16.45 -6.65
CA GLN A 576 16.24 16.87 -6.36
C GLN A 576 17.11 16.92 -7.61
N LYS A 577 16.98 15.93 -8.51
CA LYS A 577 17.69 15.90 -9.78
C LYS A 577 17.31 17.06 -10.70
N ARG A 578 16.02 17.40 -10.78
CA ARG A 578 15.50 18.42 -11.71
C ARG A 578 15.60 19.85 -11.18
N PHE A 579 15.39 20.06 -9.89
CA PHE A 579 15.27 21.39 -9.28
C PHE A 579 16.32 21.66 -8.20
N GLY A 580 17.17 20.68 -7.88
CA GLY A 580 18.14 20.79 -6.79
C GLY A 580 17.47 20.69 -5.41
N VAL A 581 18.22 21.08 -4.38
CA VAL A 581 17.73 21.10 -3.00
C VAL A 581 17.06 22.45 -2.72
N VAL A 582 15.74 22.41 -2.58
CA VAL A 582 14.92 23.56 -2.18
C VAL A 582 14.54 23.38 -0.71
N PRO A 583 15.01 24.27 0.20
CA PRO A 583 14.80 24.12 1.64
C PRO A 583 13.32 23.99 2.03
N GLY A 584 13.02 22.96 2.82
CA GLY A 584 11.68 22.65 3.28
C GLY A 584 10.73 22.07 2.22
N ILE A 585 11.22 21.78 1.00
CA ILE A 585 10.45 21.21 -0.11
C ILE A 585 11.12 19.94 -0.63
N THR A 586 12.39 20.01 -1.07
CA THR A 586 13.13 18.87 -1.64
C THR A 586 14.37 18.49 -0.85
N ASP A 587 14.53 19.00 0.34
CA ASP A 587 15.67 18.78 1.24
C ASP A 587 15.61 17.43 2.00
N ARG A 588 14.56 16.62 1.75
CA ARG A 588 14.37 15.30 2.34
C ARG A 588 14.34 14.22 1.27
N ASN A 589 14.63 12.99 1.68
CA ASN A 589 14.56 11.81 0.79
C ASN A 589 13.16 11.24 0.61
N TYR A 590 12.15 12.01 0.97
CA TYR A 590 10.73 11.66 0.79
C TYR A 590 9.90 12.93 0.60
N ILE A 591 8.72 12.80 0.02
CA ILE A 591 7.67 13.81 0.00
C ILE A 591 6.46 13.31 0.78
N THR A 592 5.59 14.22 1.17
CA THR A 592 4.38 13.89 1.93
C THR A 592 3.43 13.02 1.10
N ASN A 593 2.93 11.95 1.72
CA ASN A 593 1.94 11.10 1.11
C ASN A 593 0.59 11.82 1.02
N SER A 594 0.01 11.89 -0.18
CA SER A 594 -1.31 12.48 -0.45
C SER A 594 -1.53 13.83 0.26
N TYR A 595 -2.58 13.94 1.08
CA TYR A 595 -2.99 15.17 1.78
C TYR A 595 -2.48 15.28 3.23
N HIS A 596 -1.75 14.29 3.72
CA HIS A 596 -1.42 14.23 5.15
C HIS A 596 -0.72 15.48 5.66
N VAL A 597 -0.97 15.80 6.93
CA VAL A 597 -0.14 16.73 7.67
C VAL A 597 1.31 16.23 7.65
N HIS A 598 2.26 17.11 7.40
CA HIS A 598 3.67 16.72 7.31
C HIS A 598 4.14 16.05 8.61
N VAL A 599 4.89 14.95 8.48
CA VAL A 599 5.25 14.08 9.64
C VAL A 599 6.02 14.78 10.76
N THR A 600 6.66 15.90 10.47
CA THR A 600 7.39 16.73 11.46
C THR A 600 6.54 17.83 12.09
N GLU A 601 5.30 18.00 11.64
CA GLU A 601 4.44 19.08 12.15
C GLU A 601 3.81 18.67 13.48
N HIS A 602 4.06 19.45 14.53
CA HIS A 602 3.48 19.23 15.84
C HIS A 602 2.01 19.65 15.85
N ILE A 603 1.14 18.69 15.90
CA ILE A 603 -0.32 18.82 15.90
C ILE A 603 -0.90 17.72 16.78
N ASP A 604 -1.93 18.01 17.57
CA ASP A 604 -2.61 16.96 18.33
C ASP A 604 -3.50 16.09 17.44
N ALA A 605 -3.79 14.87 17.91
CA ALA A 605 -4.55 13.87 17.18
C ALA A 605 -5.93 14.36 16.72
N PHE A 606 -6.65 15.06 17.57
CA PHE A 606 -8.01 15.49 17.27
C PHE A 606 -8.05 16.61 16.24
N THR A 607 -7.16 17.60 16.38
CA THR A 607 -6.98 18.68 15.41
C THR A 607 -6.54 18.13 14.06
N LYS A 608 -5.58 17.18 14.03
CA LYS A 608 -5.11 16.51 12.82
C LYS A 608 -6.24 15.78 12.11
N LEU A 609 -6.97 14.91 12.81
CA LEU A 609 -8.07 14.14 12.24
C LEU A 609 -9.20 15.06 11.73
N LYS A 610 -9.53 16.11 12.46
CA LYS A 610 -10.52 17.10 12.03
C LYS A 610 -10.09 17.83 10.76
N PHE A 611 -8.83 18.25 10.68
CA PHE A 611 -8.25 18.89 9.51
C PHE A 611 -8.27 17.94 8.30
N GLU A 612 -7.76 16.73 8.46
CA GLU A 612 -7.64 15.75 7.38
C GLU A 612 -9.01 15.22 6.89
N SER A 613 -10.06 15.29 7.72
CA SER A 613 -11.39 14.84 7.33
C SER A 613 -11.95 15.56 6.09
N GLU A 614 -11.63 16.84 5.92
CA GLU A 614 -12.06 17.63 4.76
C GLU A 614 -11.39 17.16 3.46
N PHE A 615 -10.13 16.78 3.53
CA PHE A 615 -9.36 16.23 2.39
C PHE A 615 -9.75 14.78 2.09
N GLN A 616 -10.06 14.01 3.13
CA GLN A 616 -10.54 12.65 2.97
C GLN A 616 -11.89 12.62 2.24
N LYS A 617 -12.79 13.54 2.54
CA LYS A 617 -14.05 13.73 1.81
C LYS A 617 -13.83 14.04 0.32
N LEU A 618 -12.77 14.78 -0.01
CA LEU A 618 -12.39 15.11 -1.38
C LEU A 618 -11.58 14.01 -2.08
N SER A 619 -11.39 12.85 -1.45
CA SER A 619 -10.71 11.68 -2.02
C SER A 619 -11.70 10.50 -2.13
N PRO A 620 -12.72 10.57 -3.01
CA PRO A 620 -13.77 9.55 -3.08
C PRO A 620 -13.27 8.18 -3.51
N GLY A 621 -12.14 8.09 -4.22
CA GLY A 621 -11.47 6.85 -4.58
C GLY A 621 -10.75 6.18 -3.43
N GLY A 622 -10.73 6.81 -2.26
CA GLY A 622 -10.18 6.27 -1.03
C GLY A 622 -9.04 7.07 -0.45
N ALA A 623 -8.96 7.04 0.84
CA ALA A 623 -7.90 7.65 1.65
C ALA A 623 -7.95 7.09 3.07
N ILE A 624 -6.87 7.24 3.81
CA ILE A 624 -6.78 6.89 5.23
C ILE A 624 -6.01 7.97 5.96
N SER A 625 -6.44 8.30 7.16
CA SER A 625 -5.68 9.15 8.07
C SER A 625 -5.06 8.33 9.20
N TYR A 626 -3.98 8.80 9.77
CA TYR A 626 -3.31 8.09 10.86
C TYR A 626 -2.94 9.03 12.01
N VAL A 627 -2.82 8.42 13.19
CA VAL A 627 -2.36 9.09 14.41
C VAL A 627 -1.14 8.33 14.94
N GLU A 628 0.01 9.01 15.03
CA GLU A 628 1.19 8.46 15.71
C GLU A 628 0.98 8.57 17.21
N VAL A 629 1.00 7.43 17.90
CA VAL A 629 0.74 7.35 19.34
C VAL A 629 1.90 6.63 20.06
N PRO A 630 2.14 6.97 21.35
CA PRO A 630 3.08 6.23 22.17
C PRO A 630 2.56 4.82 22.47
N ASN A 631 3.21 4.09 23.37
CA ASN A 631 2.66 2.84 23.90
C ASN A 631 1.37 3.13 24.67
N MET A 632 0.25 2.60 24.17
CA MET A 632 -1.11 2.84 24.70
C MET A 632 -1.67 1.65 25.49
N GLN A 633 -0.87 0.59 25.75
CA GLN A 633 -1.37 -0.63 26.39
C GLN A 633 -1.94 -0.37 27.79
N ASP A 634 -1.40 0.60 28.50
CA ASP A 634 -1.83 0.98 29.87
C ASP A 634 -2.86 2.13 29.88
N ASN A 635 -3.24 2.67 28.71
CA ASN A 635 -4.21 3.77 28.57
C ASN A 635 -5.22 3.52 27.46
N LEU A 636 -6.02 2.47 27.64
CA LEU A 636 -7.05 2.08 26.66
C LEU A 636 -8.19 3.11 26.56
N GLU A 637 -8.42 3.88 27.62
CA GLU A 637 -9.44 4.94 27.59
C GLU A 637 -9.10 6.01 26.56
N ALA A 638 -7.83 6.42 26.46
CA ALA A 638 -7.38 7.35 25.43
C ALA A 638 -7.58 6.78 24.02
N VAL A 639 -7.29 5.49 23.80
CA VAL A 639 -7.56 4.82 22.52
C VAL A 639 -9.05 4.89 22.17
N ILE A 640 -9.93 4.58 23.12
CA ILE A 640 -11.39 4.63 22.92
C ILE A 640 -11.85 6.05 22.63
N LYS A 641 -11.29 7.08 23.29
CA LYS A 641 -11.60 8.49 22.99
C LYS A 641 -11.24 8.86 21.55
N VAL A 642 -10.09 8.42 21.07
CA VAL A 642 -9.72 8.60 19.65
C VAL A 642 -10.68 7.87 18.72
N MET A 643 -11.10 6.63 19.05
CA MET A 643 -12.09 5.88 18.27
C MET A 643 -13.44 6.62 18.22
N GLN A 644 -13.92 7.14 19.36
CA GLN A 644 -15.14 7.95 19.41
C GLN A 644 -15.02 9.21 18.55
N PHE A 645 -13.87 9.87 18.57
CA PHE A 645 -13.62 11.03 17.72
C PHE A 645 -13.60 10.66 16.22
N ILE A 646 -13.00 9.51 15.85
CA ILE A 646 -13.06 8.98 14.48
C ILE A 646 -14.50 8.78 14.05
N TYR A 647 -15.32 8.11 14.87
CA TYR A 647 -16.74 7.88 14.57
C TYR A 647 -17.49 9.16 14.23
N GLU A 648 -17.24 10.24 14.99
CA GLU A 648 -17.95 11.51 14.84
C GLU A 648 -17.40 12.41 13.71
N ASN A 649 -16.13 12.27 13.31
CA ASN A 649 -15.48 13.31 12.53
C ASN A 649 -14.80 12.87 11.25
N ILE A 650 -14.36 11.62 11.12
CA ILE A 650 -13.58 11.17 9.95
C ILE A 650 -13.99 9.75 9.52
N MET A 651 -14.00 9.53 8.21
CA MET A 651 -14.49 8.27 7.64
C MET A 651 -13.59 7.07 7.95
N TYR A 652 -12.26 7.23 7.82
CA TYR A 652 -11.31 6.13 7.93
C TYR A 652 -9.99 6.56 8.54
N ALA A 653 -9.61 5.93 9.65
CA ALA A 653 -8.36 6.24 10.33
C ALA A 653 -7.72 5.01 11.00
N GLU A 654 -6.40 5.10 11.23
CA GLU A 654 -5.59 4.12 11.94
C GLU A 654 -4.77 4.77 13.06
N LEU A 655 -4.42 3.96 14.07
CA LEU A 655 -3.50 4.36 15.14
C LEU A 655 -2.17 3.62 14.96
N ASN A 656 -1.09 4.39 14.83
CA ASN A 656 0.27 3.88 14.67
C ASN A 656 0.92 3.72 16.04
N THR A 657 0.73 2.57 16.66
CA THR A 657 1.45 2.17 17.88
C THR A 657 2.80 1.52 17.52
N LYS A 658 3.58 1.13 18.51
CA LYS A 658 4.85 0.43 18.31
C LYS A 658 4.72 -1.01 18.83
N SER A 659 5.15 -1.97 18.04
CA SER A 659 5.08 -3.39 18.38
C SER A 659 6.33 -4.10 17.88
N ASP A 660 7.49 -3.79 18.51
CA ASP A 660 8.79 -4.33 18.11
C ASP A 660 9.36 -5.27 19.16
N TYR A 661 10.24 -6.17 18.71
CA TYR A 661 10.92 -7.13 19.57
C TYR A 661 12.33 -7.43 19.07
N CYS A 662 13.30 -7.46 19.99
CA CYS A 662 14.67 -7.89 19.71
C CYS A 662 14.88 -9.34 20.17
N GLN A 663 15.14 -10.26 19.24
CA GLN A 663 15.38 -11.68 19.55
C GLN A 663 16.68 -11.94 20.30
N VAL A 664 17.65 -11.00 20.25
CA VAL A 664 18.96 -11.17 20.90
C VAL A 664 18.87 -10.96 22.40
N CYS A 665 18.17 -9.94 22.85
CA CYS A 665 18.16 -9.56 24.28
C CYS A 665 16.75 -9.59 24.92
N GLY A 666 15.73 -9.98 24.18
CA GLY A 666 14.35 -10.01 24.67
C GLY A 666 13.73 -8.63 24.90
N TYR A 667 14.29 -7.56 24.31
CA TYR A 667 13.71 -6.23 24.42
C TYR A 667 12.35 -6.18 23.69
N ASP A 668 11.31 -5.82 24.41
CA ASP A 668 9.96 -5.57 23.89
C ASP A 668 9.67 -4.07 24.02
N GLY A 669 9.59 -3.38 22.89
CA GLY A 669 9.45 -1.93 22.85
C GLY A 669 9.90 -1.35 21.51
N GLU A 670 10.06 -0.04 21.41
CA GLU A 670 10.42 0.63 20.17
C GLU A 670 11.89 0.42 19.77
N ILE A 671 12.13 -0.23 18.64
CA ILE A 671 13.43 -0.31 17.98
C ILE A 671 13.72 1.03 17.29
N GLN A 672 14.93 1.55 17.47
CA GLN A 672 15.32 2.87 17.02
C GLN A 672 15.91 2.86 15.61
N ILE A 673 15.89 4.03 14.95
CA ILE A 673 16.54 4.25 13.66
C ILE A 673 17.75 5.16 13.90
N VAL A 674 18.94 4.65 13.58
CA VAL A 674 20.23 5.33 13.79
C VAL A 674 21.00 5.49 12.49
N PRO A 675 21.85 6.53 12.33
CA PRO A 675 22.71 6.66 11.17
C PRO A 675 23.91 5.72 11.27
N GLU A 676 24.27 5.06 10.16
CA GLU A 676 25.47 4.24 9.99
C GLU A 676 25.98 4.37 8.55
N ASP A 677 27.22 4.82 8.39
CA ASP A 677 27.89 4.96 7.08
C ASP A 677 27.06 5.66 6.00
N GLY A 678 26.31 6.71 6.38
CA GLY A 678 25.47 7.48 5.46
C GLY A 678 24.12 6.85 5.15
N LYS A 679 23.74 5.77 5.85
CA LYS A 679 22.43 5.11 5.78
C LYS A 679 21.73 5.16 7.12
N LEU A 680 20.42 4.99 7.10
CA LEU A 680 19.60 4.75 8.28
C LEU A 680 19.42 3.24 8.48
N VAL A 681 19.73 2.77 9.69
CA VAL A 681 19.60 1.36 10.06
C VAL A 681 18.77 1.21 11.34
N TRP A 682 18.14 0.06 11.52
CA TRP A 682 17.40 -0.28 12.73
C TRP A 682 18.34 -0.82 13.80
N GLU A 683 18.22 -0.32 15.03
CA GLU A 683 19.05 -0.71 16.17
C GLU A 683 18.24 -0.94 17.44
N CYS A 684 18.49 -2.03 18.13
CA CYS A 684 17.91 -2.27 19.44
C CYS A 684 18.52 -1.31 20.47
N PRO A 685 17.72 -0.50 21.21
CA PRO A 685 18.26 0.45 22.18
C PRO A 685 18.92 -0.21 23.40
N LYS A 686 18.64 -1.51 23.65
CA LYS A 686 19.16 -2.24 24.81
C LYS A 686 20.49 -2.95 24.52
N CYS A 687 20.63 -3.62 23.38
CA CYS A 687 21.81 -4.44 23.09
C CYS A 687 22.55 -4.03 21.81
N HIS A 688 22.11 -2.96 21.15
CA HIS A 688 22.67 -2.41 19.92
C HIS A 688 22.72 -3.41 18.74
N ASN A 689 21.89 -4.46 18.79
CA ASN A 689 21.74 -5.39 17.67
C ASN A 689 21.17 -4.65 16.46
N ARG A 690 21.79 -4.85 15.28
CA ARG A 690 21.39 -4.27 13.97
C ARG A 690 21.08 -5.33 12.92
N ASP A 691 21.15 -6.62 13.31
CA ASP A 691 20.80 -7.71 12.42
C ASP A 691 19.26 -7.73 12.22
N GLN A 692 18.81 -7.32 11.03
CA GLN A 692 17.40 -7.24 10.69
C GLN A 692 16.67 -8.59 10.79
N ASN A 693 17.39 -9.70 10.63
CA ASN A 693 16.80 -11.04 10.80
C ASN A 693 16.47 -11.37 12.27
N LYS A 694 17.06 -10.63 13.22
CA LYS A 694 16.85 -10.78 14.66
C LYS A 694 16.08 -9.61 15.29
N LEU A 695 15.63 -8.68 14.47
CA LEU A 695 14.77 -7.57 14.86
C LEU A 695 13.39 -7.77 14.25
N ASN A 696 12.37 -7.96 15.07
CA ASN A 696 10.99 -7.93 14.64
C ASN A 696 10.48 -6.48 14.77
N VAL A 697 10.52 -5.74 13.67
CA VAL A 697 10.05 -4.34 13.60
C VAL A 697 8.77 -4.30 12.82
N ALA A 698 7.73 -3.71 13.39
CA ALA A 698 6.47 -3.51 12.71
C ALA A 698 6.15 -2.01 12.67
N ARG A 699 5.92 -1.46 11.48
CA ARG A 699 5.54 -0.07 11.26
C ARG A 699 4.43 0.04 10.23
N ARG A 700 3.54 0.97 10.47
CA ARG A 700 2.53 1.34 9.48
C ARG A 700 3.16 2.11 8.32
N THR A 701 2.87 1.66 7.13
CA THR A 701 3.22 2.32 5.88
C THR A 701 2.00 2.40 4.99
N CYS A 702 1.38 3.56 4.96
CA CYS A 702 0.31 3.82 4.00
C CYS A 702 -0.88 2.86 4.08
N GLY A 703 -1.28 2.45 5.30
CA GLY A 703 -2.47 1.64 5.53
C GLY A 703 -2.23 0.13 5.66
N TYR A 704 -0.98 -0.33 5.65
CA TYR A 704 -0.62 -1.72 5.98
C TYR A 704 0.64 -1.75 6.86
N ILE A 705 0.96 -2.92 7.40
CA ILE A 705 2.12 -3.13 8.26
C ILE A 705 3.27 -3.67 7.40
N GLY A 706 4.39 -2.94 7.38
CA GLY A 706 5.66 -3.42 6.90
C GLY A 706 6.52 -3.99 8.02
N THR A 707 7.32 -5.01 7.74
CA THR A 707 8.00 -5.76 8.81
C THR A 707 9.51 -5.93 8.66
N GLN A 708 10.10 -5.83 7.47
CA GLN A 708 11.53 -6.16 7.31
C GLN A 708 12.33 -5.27 6.38
N PHE A 709 11.86 -5.02 5.16
CA PHE A 709 12.66 -4.36 4.12
C PHE A 709 12.16 -2.95 3.84
N TRP A 710 12.95 -1.95 4.21
CA TRP A 710 12.58 -0.54 4.16
C TRP A 710 13.53 0.24 3.27
N ASN A 711 13.01 0.99 2.28
CA ASN A 711 13.84 1.94 1.56
C ASN A 711 14.26 3.11 2.46
N GLN A 712 15.36 3.78 2.10
CA GLN A 712 15.93 4.85 2.91
C GLN A 712 15.00 6.08 3.05
N GLY A 713 14.19 6.37 2.05
CA GLY A 713 13.20 7.45 2.13
C GLY A 713 12.11 7.13 3.12
N ARG A 714 11.59 5.89 3.11
CA ARG A 714 10.57 5.46 4.09
C ARG A 714 11.16 5.38 5.50
N THR A 715 12.38 4.89 5.64
CA THR A 715 13.07 4.85 6.94
C THR A 715 13.28 6.26 7.52
N ALA A 716 13.65 7.23 6.67
CA ALA A 716 13.78 8.63 7.06
C ALA A 716 12.42 9.23 7.47
N GLU A 717 11.38 8.98 6.71
CA GLU A 717 10.02 9.45 7.02
C GLU A 717 9.52 8.90 8.35
N ILE A 718 9.71 7.60 8.62
CA ILE A 718 9.33 6.98 9.89
C ILE A 718 10.13 7.57 11.06
N LYS A 719 11.42 7.83 10.86
CA LYS A 719 12.28 8.47 11.87
C LYS A 719 11.81 9.88 12.23
N ASP A 720 11.35 10.63 11.24
CA ASP A 720 10.93 12.03 11.38
C ASP A 720 9.53 12.20 11.98
N ARG A 721 8.75 11.12 12.13
CA ARG A 721 7.38 11.19 12.66
C ARG A 721 7.34 11.70 14.09
N VAL A 722 6.49 12.69 14.34
CA VAL A 722 6.19 13.19 15.70
C VAL A 722 4.95 12.51 16.26
N LEU A 723 4.88 12.40 17.58
CA LEU A 723 3.70 11.89 18.28
C LEU A 723 2.57 12.92 18.27
N HIS A 724 1.32 12.43 18.20
CA HIS A 724 0.11 13.26 18.18
C HIS A 724 -0.69 13.17 19.50
N LEU A 725 -0.33 12.24 20.41
CA LEU A 725 -0.92 12.08 21.75
C LEU A 725 0.18 12.16 22.81
#